data_a99495cfb5071b711f52ac6d013224b7
#
_entry.id   a99495cfb5071b711f52ac6d013224b7
#
_cell.length_a   1.000
_cell.length_b   1.000
_cell.length_c   1.000
_cell.angle_alpha   90.00
_cell.angle_beta   90.00
_cell.angle_gamma   90.00
#
_symmetry.space_group_name_H-M   'P 1'
#
loop_
_entity.id
_entity.type
_entity.pdbx_description
1 polymer ?
#
loop_
_entity_poly.entity_id
_entity_poly.type
_entity_poly.pdbx_seq_one_letter_code
_entity_poly.pdbx_strand_id
1 'polypeptide(L)'
;MKNRGKLIGCLVGIWMVQFAFAQQLPEIRMVDIPAGSFYMGGEGGGENYDELPIHKVNITHPFKMSATEITNAQFEAFRPEHKALRGKNGLSLEDDEAVVYVSYADAVAFCEWLSQKEGKHYRLPTEAEWEYACRAGTYYLYNTGDGLPEAYRKNQQTARDLKPVSLKVGQTPPNAFGLCDMHGNVEEWCLDWYGPYLPGEQNDPAGRTTGDFRVTRGGSHNTPDKYLRSGNRMAMIPDDKHAQTGFRIVESAFTPVATVAPALPPANQQEVNQTNYTWKVVKDPVFKAPVPYVLQPGPGSGNPFFSHNHQPAITWCDNGDLLAIWFSADEENGRGMVVLASRLRAGTEQWDRSSLFFKVPDRNMTGSALLNDRQGTLYHLNGVEASGDWQNLMMVMRTSRDNGQTWSAPQIIAPEHAKRHQVIAGTIRTREGWLIQPCDAGPGSHDGAAIHISKDGGKTWQDPWDGKPLPEFKEGNTGSTIAGIHTGVVQLKDGSLMALARGNSILNKEGKLRMPMSISKDMGKTWTYYASEFPPIDGGQRLVFMRLNEGPLLLISFTDHPLRTPEAERGLIFPDREGNNYRGYGLYAAVSYDEGKTWPVRRLLTDGTTRFLDGGAWTKHFLMDATHAEPRGYMAATQSPDNLIHLVSSRLYYCFNLAWITDGQHIPDKSF
;
A
#
# COMPACT_ATOMS: atom_id res chain seq x y z
N MET A 1 -11.65 84.02 44.99
CA MET A 1 -11.39 83.83 43.61
C MET A 1 -10.74 82.48 43.46
N LYS A 2 -11.16 81.67 42.61
CA LYS A 2 -11.23 80.20 42.65
C LYS A 2 -9.88 79.48 42.59
N ASN A 3 -9.57 78.76 43.68
CA ASN A 3 -8.54 77.74 43.76
C ASN A 3 -9.01 76.44 43.08
N ARG A 4 -8.23 75.89 42.16
CA ARG A 4 -8.42 74.51 41.64
C ARG A 4 -7.31 73.65 42.22
N GLY A 5 -7.66 72.76 43.15
CA GLY A 5 -6.78 71.70 43.64
C GLY A 5 -6.68 70.56 42.60
N LYS A 6 -5.44 70.09 42.32
CA LYS A 6 -5.11 68.91 41.54
C LYS A 6 -5.06 67.71 42.49
N LEU A 7 -5.95 66.74 42.31
CA LEU A 7 -5.83 65.40 42.90
C LEU A 7 -4.80 64.59 42.06
N ILE A 8 -3.75 64.11 42.71
CA ILE A 8 -2.82 63.12 42.17
C ILE A 8 -3.35 61.74 42.59
N GLY A 9 -3.86 61.00 41.65
CA GLY A 9 -4.25 59.58 41.86
C GLY A 9 -3.03 58.68 41.68
N CYS A 10 -2.57 58.04 42.74
CA CYS A 10 -1.60 56.94 42.67
C CYS A 10 -2.29 55.69 42.14
N LEU A 11 -1.96 55.28 40.90
CA LEU A 11 -2.33 53.95 40.37
C LEU A 11 -1.29 52.94 40.90
N VAL A 12 -1.70 52.10 41.87
CA VAL A 12 -0.94 50.93 42.28
C VAL A 12 -1.22 49.82 41.26
N GLY A 13 -0.26 49.59 40.37
CA GLY A 13 -0.29 48.46 39.44
C GLY A 13 -0.04 47.15 40.20
N ILE A 14 -1.09 46.33 40.37
CA ILE A 14 -0.95 44.96 40.86
C ILE A 14 -0.40 44.12 39.71
N TRP A 15 0.90 43.77 39.77
CA TRP A 15 1.47 42.76 38.92
C TRP A 15 1.02 41.41 39.42
N MET A 16 0.03 40.78 38.74
CA MET A 16 -0.24 39.35 38.88
C MET A 16 0.90 38.59 38.26
N VAL A 17 1.80 38.07 39.06
CA VAL A 17 2.76 37.06 38.67
C VAL A 17 1.94 35.76 38.52
N GLN A 18 1.61 35.40 37.31
CA GLN A 18 1.10 34.06 37.01
C GLN A 18 2.25 33.07 37.29
N PHE A 19 2.20 32.40 38.42
CA PHE A 19 2.96 31.18 38.65
C PHE A 19 2.39 30.13 37.70
N ALA A 20 3.04 29.90 36.56
CA ALA A 20 2.83 28.68 35.84
C ALA A 20 3.31 27.54 36.76
N PHE A 21 2.38 26.82 37.34
CA PHE A 21 2.68 25.54 37.97
C PHE A 21 3.30 24.68 36.89
N ALA A 22 4.62 24.47 36.95
CA ALA A 22 5.27 23.45 36.12
C ALA A 22 4.57 22.13 36.46
N GLN A 23 3.81 21.60 35.50
CA GLN A 23 3.13 20.33 35.67
C GLN A 23 4.21 19.29 35.98
N GLN A 24 4.10 18.67 37.17
CA GLN A 24 5.07 17.67 37.57
C GLN A 24 4.99 16.50 36.61
N LEU A 25 6.12 16.10 36.00
CA LEU A 25 6.18 14.94 35.14
C LEU A 25 5.69 13.71 35.92
N PRO A 26 4.69 12.96 35.41
CA PRO A 26 4.33 11.68 36.02
C PRO A 26 5.52 10.73 36.00
N GLU A 27 5.68 9.98 37.08
CA GLU A 27 6.81 9.05 37.26
C GLU A 27 6.90 8.06 36.07
N ILE A 28 8.10 7.89 35.51
CA ILE A 28 8.41 6.82 34.55
C ILE A 28 9.21 5.76 35.30
N ARG A 29 8.54 4.64 35.60
CA ARG A 29 9.21 3.51 36.26
C ARG A 29 10.23 2.88 35.33
N MET A 30 11.52 2.94 35.69
CA MET A 30 12.62 2.31 34.97
C MET A 30 13.04 1.01 35.63
N VAL A 31 13.39 0.01 34.81
CA VAL A 31 13.82 -1.34 35.26
C VAL A 31 15.25 -1.58 34.78
N ASP A 32 16.09 -2.13 35.67
CA ASP A 32 17.48 -2.47 35.36
C ASP A 32 17.54 -3.70 34.45
N ILE A 33 18.20 -3.58 33.31
CA ILE A 33 18.44 -4.65 32.35
C ILE A 33 19.95 -4.96 32.37
N PRO A 34 20.35 -6.17 32.81
CA PRO A 34 21.76 -6.55 32.89
C PRO A 34 22.38 -6.71 31.50
N ALA A 35 23.70 -6.50 31.41
CA ALA A 35 24.47 -6.96 30.26
C ALA A 35 24.37 -8.49 30.11
N GLY A 36 24.42 -9.00 28.88
CA GLY A 36 24.29 -10.43 28.61
C GLY A 36 24.28 -10.74 27.11
N SER A 37 23.98 -11.97 26.77
CA SER A 37 23.89 -12.39 25.37
C SER A 37 22.65 -13.25 25.13
N PHE A 38 22.16 -13.23 23.88
CA PHE A 38 21.01 -14.02 23.44
C PHE A 38 21.11 -14.33 21.95
N TYR A 39 20.24 -15.19 21.48
CA TYR A 39 20.05 -15.42 20.06
C TYR A 39 18.89 -14.56 19.54
N MET A 40 19.19 -13.62 18.65
CA MET A 40 18.25 -12.70 18.03
C MET A 40 17.66 -13.31 16.77
N GLY A 41 16.36 -13.06 16.54
CA GLY A 41 15.61 -13.59 15.41
C GLY A 41 14.70 -14.75 15.80
N GLY A 42 14.11 -15.39 14.82
CA GLY A 42 13.14 -16.48 15.00
C GLY A 42 13.38 -17.63 14.03
N GLU A 43 12.60 -18.69 14.19
CA GLU A 43 12.67 -19.87 13.29
C GLU A 43 12.20 -19.55 11.87
N GLY A 44 12.30 -18.38 11.39
CA GLY A 44 11.94 -17.85 10.08
C GLY A 44 11.44 -18.88 9.06
N GLY A 45 10.68 -18.43 8.13
CA GLY A 45 10.13 -19.25 7.06
C GLY A 45 8.81 -18.63 6.56
N GLY A 46 8.45 -18.83 5.32
CA GLY A 46 7.29 -18.20 4.75
C GLY A 46 7.30 -16.68 4.99
N GLU A 47 6.27 -16.17 5.64
CA GLU A 47 6.09 -14.75 5.94
C GLU A 47 7.16 -14.15 6.87
N ASN A 48 7.86 -14.97 7.66
CA ASN A 48 8.84 -14.53 8.66
C ASN A 48 10.29 -14.65 8.15
N TYR A 49 10.50 -14.60 6.86
CA TYR A 49 11.82 -14.76 6.22
C TYR A 49 12.86 -13.74 6.70
N ASP A 50 12.43 -12.59 7.19
CA ASP A 50 13.26 -11.49 7.66
C ASP A 50 13.73 -11.61 9.13
N GLU A 51 13.27 -12.65 9.84
CA GLU A 51 13.78 -13.04 11.17
C GLU A 51 15.07 -13.85 11.08
N LEU A 52 15.51 -14.20 9.86
CA LEU A 52 16.72 -14.96 9.58
C LEU A 52 17.88 -14.06 9.10
N PRO A 53 19.13 -14.49 9.29
CA PRO A 53 19.55 -15.65 10.09
C PRO A 53 19.44 -15.41 11.61
N ILE A 54 19.10 -16.46 12.35
CA ILE A 54 19.28 -16.41 13.81
C ILE A 54 20.77 -16.21 14.09
N HIS A 55 21.11 -15.24 14.92
CA HIS A 55 22.50 -14.91 15.23
C HIS A 55 22.66 -14.51 16.71
N LYS A 56 23.87 -14.70 17.20
CA LYS A 56 24.19 -14.35 18.59
C LYS A 56 24.43 -12.84 18.71
N VAL A 57 23.78 -12.22 19.70
CA VAL A 57 23.96 -10.81 20.06
C VAL A 57 24.43 -10.71 21.51
N ASN A 58 25.44 -9.87 21.73
CA ASN A 58 25.91 -9.49 23.05
C ASN A 58 25.46 -8.06 23.34
N ILE A 59 24.72 -7.87 24.40
CA ILE A 59 24.45 -6.58 25.03
C ILE A 59 25.58 -6.36 26.04
N THR A 60 26.57 -5.56 25.70
CA THR A 60 27.81 -5.45 26.47
C THR A 60 27.70 -4.45 27.62
N HIS A 61 26.68 -3.61 27.62
CA HIS A 61 26.45 -2.57 28.62
C HIS A 61 25.10 -2.75 29.29
N PRO A 62 25.01 -2.68 30.62
CA PRO A 62 23.72 -2.64 31.29
C PRO A 62 23.01 -1.32 30.96
N PHE A 63 21.68 -1.35 30.94
CA PHE A 63 20.85 -0.18 30.73
C PHE A 63 19.59 -0.27 31.57
N LYS A 64 18.80 0.79 31.62
CA LYS A 64 17.46 0.76 32.17
C LYS A 64 16.44 0.93 31.06
N MET A 65 15.31 0.26 31.17
CA MET A 65 14.19 0.38 30.24
C MET A 65 12.91 0.74 30.99
N SER A 66 12.06 1.58 30.43
CA SER A 66 10.75 1.87 31.04
C SER A 66 9.93 0.58 31.17
N ALA A 67 9.34 0.36 32.32
CA ALA A 67 8.62 -0.87 32.66
C ALA A 67 7.44 -1.12 31.71
N THR A 68 6.88 -0.07 31.16
CA THR A 68 5.75 -0.02 30.23
C THR A 68 6.06 0.95 29.12
N GLU A 69 5.17 1.04 28.14
CA GLU A 69 5.16 2.11 27.14
C GLU A 69 4.95 3.47 27.83
N ILE A 70 5.34 4.55 27.16
CA ILE A 70 5.07 5.92 27.61
C ILE A 70 3.58 6.21 27.52
N THR A 71 3.03 6.80 28.61
CA THR A 71 1.61 7.10 28.72
C THR A 71 1.25 8.47 28.18
N ASN A 72 -0.06 8.72 27.97
CA ASN A 72 -0.60 10.02 27.59
C ASN A 72 -0.13 11.14 28.54
N ALA A 73 -0.29 10.95 29.84
CA ALA A 73 0.10 11.96 30.82
C ALA A 73 1.60 12.28 30.80
N GLN A 74 2.45 11.26 30.57
CA GLN A 74 3.91 11.43 30.46
C GLN A 74 4.28 12.18 29.19
N PHE A 75 3.69 11.83 28.03
CA PHE A 75 4.00 12.48 26.76
C PHE A 75 3.44 13.92 26.71
N GLU A 76 2.28 14.18 27.25
CA GLU A 76 1.66 15.50 27.29
C GLU A 76 2.38 16.47 28.21
N ALA A 77 3.17 16.01 29.18
CA ALA A 77 4.07 16.85 29.93
C ALA A 77 5.19 17.46 29.04
N PHE A 78 5.53 16.81 27.93
CA PHE A 78 6.41 17.30 26.88
C PHE A 78 5.63 18.11 25.84
N ARG A 79 4.49 17.60 25.36
CA ARG A 79 3.71 18.18 24.28
C ARG A 79 2.22 18.23 24.66
N PRO A 80 1.79 19.29 25.39
CA PRO A 80 0.40 19.37 25.89
C PRO A 80 -0.68 19.34 24.81
N GLU A 81 -0.39 19.83 23.60
CA GLU A 81 -1.31 19.83 22.48
C GLU A 81 -1.68 18.42 21.97
N HIS A 82 -0.86 17.40 22.28
CA HIS A 82 -1.12 16.00 21.93
C HIS A 82 -2.43 15.50 22.54
N LYS A 83 -2.88 16.10 23.64
CA LYS A 83 -4.16 15.79 24.28
C LYS A 83 -5.36 15.87 23.35
N ALA A 84 -5.29 16.66 22.27
CA ALA A 84 -6.32 16.75 21.25
C ALA A 84 -6.52 15.46 20.45
N LEU A 85 -5.57 14.52 20.51
CA LEU A 85 -5.63 13.23 19.82
C LEU A 85 -6.21 12.10 20.68
N ARG A 86 -6.42 12.35 22.01
CA ARG A 86 -7.03 11.37 22.90
C ARG A 86 -8.42 10.96 22.41
N GLY A 87 -8.73 9.68 22.50
CA GLY A 87 -10.02 9.14 22.09
C GLY A 87 -10.26 9.15 20.57
N LYS A 88 -9.30 9.57 19.75
CA LYS A 88 -9.40 9.41 18.30
C LYS A 88 -9.54 7.91 17.98
N ASN A 89 -10.55 7.56 17.19
CA ASN A 89 -10.95 6.17 16.94
C ASN A 89 -11.32 5.36 18.21
N GLY A 90 -11.66 6.03 19.30
CA GLY A 90 -12.04 5.40 20.56
C GLY A 90 -10.88 4.78 21.36
N LEU A 91 -9.65 5.16 21.08
CA LEU A 91 -8.43 4.59 21.68
C LEU A 91 -7.65 5.67 22.45
N SER A 92 -6.80 5.22 23.41
CA SER A 92 -5.87 6.09 24.16
C SER A 92 -6.58 7.34 24.76
N LEU A 93 -7.55 7.10 25.64
CA LEU A 93 -8.39 8.15 26.23
C LEU A 93 -7.83 8.64 27.57
N GLU A 94 -7.38 7.72 28.45
CA GLU A 94 -7.04 8.00 29.83
C GLU A 94 -5.57 8.38 30.01
N ASP A 95 -5.23 8.97 31.17
CA ASP A 95 -3.88 9.43 31.51
C ASP A 95 -2.84 8.29 31.54
N ASP A 96 -3.26 7.11 31.98
CA ASP A 96 -2.43 5.92 32.15
C ASP A 96 -2.52 4.92 30.96
N GLU A 97 -3.09 5.35 29.86
CA GLU A 97 -3.05 4.61 28.60
C GLU A 97 -1.82 4.97 27.78
N ALA A 98 -1.29 4.02 27.01
CA ALA A 98 -0.16 4.23 26.11
C ALA A 98 -0.46 5.38 25.13
N VAL A 99 0.50 6.29 24.96
CA VAL A 99 0.40 7.32 23.95
C VAL A 99 0.48 6.70 22.57
N VAL A 100 -0.40 7.12 21.67
CA VAL A 100 -0.43 6.72 20.25
C VAL A 100 -0.48 7.96 19.34
N TYR A 101 -0.46 7.79 18.03
CA TYR A 101 -0.33 8.87 17.04
C TYR A 101 0.99 9.66 17.19
N VAL A 102 2.06 8.98 17.57
CA VAL A 102 3.42 9.53 17.69
C VAL A 102 4.29 8.98 16.57
N SER A 103 4.97 9.87 15.83
CA SER A 103 5.98 9.48 14.84
C SER A 103 7.28 9.07 15.53
N TYR A 104 8.20 8.49 14.76
CA TYR A 104 9.56 8.23 15.22
C TYR A 104 10.24 9.53 15.74
N ALA A 105 10.10 10.62 14.99
CA ALA A 105 10.67 11.91 15.37
C ALA A 105 10.04 12.47 16.66
N ASP A 106 8.72 12.27 16.88
CA ASP A 106 8.07 12.68 18.14
C ASP A 106 8.61 11.89 19.33
N ALA A 107 8.84 10.60 19.19
CA ALA A 107 9.38 9.73 20.22
C ALA A 107 10.85 10.09 20.55
N VAL A 108 11.68 10.36 19.55
CA VAL A 108 13.05 10.83 19.73
C VAL A 108 13.08 12.19 20.44
N ALA A 109 12.25 13.14 20.01
CA ALA A 109 12.17 14.47 20.63
C ALA A 109 11.72 14.41 22.10
N PHE A 110 10.82 13.47 22.44
CA PHE A 110 10.46 13.21 23.84
C PHE A 110 11.68 12.75 24.66
N CYS A 111 12.46 11.80 24.13
CA CYS A 111 13.67 11.30 24.80
C CYS A 111 14.71 12.43 25.01
N GLU A 112 14.92 13.29 24.01
CA GLU A 112 15.83 14.43 24.09
C GLU A 112 15.35 15.45 25.13
N TRP A 113 14.08 15.80 25.13
CA TRP A 113 13.48 16.68 26.13
C TRP A 113 13.63 16.13 27.57
N LEU A 114 13.34 14.84 27.75
CA LEU A 114 13.47 14.18 29.05
C LEU A 114 14.92 14.15 29.53
N SER A 115 15.85 13.90 28.59
CA SER A 115 17.29 13.91 28.88
C SER A 115 17.75 15.27 29.40
N GLN A 116 17.32 16.36 28.76
CA GLN A 116 17.63 17.72 29.20
C GLN A 116 17.00 18.04 30.55
N LYS A 117 15.76 17.60 30.78
CA LYS A 117 15.02 17.88 32.02
C LYS A 117 15.62 17.18 33.23
N GLU A 118 16.09 15.93 33.08
CA GLU A 118 16.59 15.12 34.21
C GLU A 118 18.10 15.04 34.30
N GLY A 119 18.85 15.55 33.30
CA GLY A 119 20.30 15.48 33.26
C GLY A 119 20.83 14.06 33.06
N LYS A 120 20.05 13.21 32.39
CA LYS A 120 20.37 11.82 32.09
C LYS A 120 20.34 11.60 30.56
N HIS A 121 20.69 10.40 30.10
CA HIS A 121 20.64 10.05 28.68
C HIS A 121 19.50 9.08 28.41
N TYR A 122 18.41 9.60 27.85
CA TYR A 122 17.25 8.82 27.38
C TYR A 122 17.24 8.72 25.85
N ARG A 123 16.87 7.56 25.33
CA ARG A 123 16.71 7.29 23.91
C ARG A 123 15.71 6.15 23.67
N LEU A 124 15.35 5.91 22.44
CA LEU A 124 14.66 4.68 22.04
C LEU A 124 15.59 3.48 22.22
N PRO A 125 15.05 2.26 22.50
CA PRO A 125 15.83 1.03 22.46
C PRO A 125 16.35 0.77 21.05
N THR A 126 17.49 0.08 20.90
CA THR A 126 17.79 -0.60 19.65
C THR A 126 16.86 -1.79 19.48
N GLU A 127 16.70 -2.30 18.26
CA GLU A 127 15.94 -3.52 17.99
C GLU A 127 16.46 -4.69 18.82
N ALA A 128 17.78 -4.81 18.97
CA ALA A 128 18.42 -5.85 19.75
C ALA A 128 18.18 -5.69 21.26
N GLU A 129 18.27 -4.48 21.81
CA GLU A 129 17.95 -4.21 23.22
C GLU A 129 16.48 -4.52 23.51
N TRP A 130 15.57 -4.17 22.59
CA TRP A 130 14.15 -4.47 22.73
C TRP A 130 13.89 -5.98 22.79
N GLU A 131 14.45 -6.75 21.82
CA GLU A 131 14.23 -8.19 21.77
C GLU A 131 14.89 -8.93 22.96
N TYR A 132 16.10 -8.51 23.35
CA TYR A 132 16.78 -9.02 24.56
C TYR A 132 15.92 -8.82 25.82
N ALA A 133 15.41 -7.60 25.98
CA ALA A 133 14.56 -7.23 27.11
C ALA A 133 13.20 -7.96 27.08
N CYS A 134 12.61 -8.13 25.90
CA CYS A 134 11.37 -8.88 25.71
C CYS A 134 11.55 -10.36 26.11
N ARG A 135 12.60 -11.02 25.62
CA ARG A 135 12.89 -12.42 25.90
C ARG A 135 13.22 -12.67 27.36
N ALA A 136 13.90 -11.73 28.02
CA ALA A 136 14.28 -11.84 29.44
C ALA A 136 14.86 -13.22 29.84
N GLY A 137 15.75 -13.76 28.99
CA GLY A 137 16.40 -15.06 29.19
C GLY A 137 15.65 -16.26 28.61
N THR A 138 14.50 -16.09 27.97
CA THR A 138 13.77 -17.18 27.30
C THR A 138 14.15 -17.33 25.83
N TYR A 139 13.93 -18.53 25.27
CA TYR A 139 14.12 -18.85 23.84
C TYR A 139 12.81 -19.27 23.16
N TYR A 140 11.70 -19.22 23.87
CA TYR A 140 10.38 -19.55 23.35
C TYR A 140 9.85 -18.50 22.36
N LEU A 141 8.71 -18.79 21.75
CA LEU A 141 8.04 -17.84 20.84
C LEU A 141 7.70 -16.52 21.55
N TYR A 142 7.28 -16.61 22.82
CA TYR A 142 6.96 -15.48 23.69
C TYR A 142 7.72 -15.57 25.00
N ASN A 143 7.82 -14.49 25.75
CA ASN A 143 8.41 -14.52 27.10
C ASN A 143 7.62 -15.41 28.07
N THR A 144 6.38 -15.76 27.74
CA THR A 144 5.48 -16.63 28.51
C THR A 144 5.56 -18.12 28.10
N GLY A 145 6.39 -18.48 27.12
CA GLY A 145 6.48 -19.81 26.53
C GLY A 145 6.04 -19.85 25.07
N ASP A 146 5.45 -20.98 24.64
CA ASP A 146 4.99 -21.15 23.24
C ASP A 146 3.56 -20.65 22.99
N GLY A 147 2.96 -19.97 23.94
CA GLY A 147 1.63 -19.39 23.83
C GLY A 147 1.45 -18.16 24.71
N LEU A 148 0.54 -17.27 24.30
CA LEU A 148 0.17 -16.09 25.07
C LEU A 148 -1.05 -16.34 25.94
N PRO A 149 -0.99 -16.02 27.26
CA PRO A 149 -2.15 -15.98 28.14
C PRO A 149 -3.21 -14.97 27.66
N GLU A 150 -4.46 -15.16 28.11
CA GLU A 150 -5.60 -14.30 27.76
C GLU A 150 -5.35 -12.80 28.05
N ALA A 151 -4.59 -12.48 29.10
CA ALA A 151 -4.27 -11.09 29.46
C ALA A 151 -3.56 -10.29 28.35
N TYR A 152 -2.93 -10.97 27.40
CA TYR A 152 -2.25 -10.34 26.25
C TYR A 152 -3.19 -10.10 25.05
N ARG A 153 -4.39 -10.68 25.08
CA ARG A 153 -5.35 -10.67 23.96
C ARG A 153 -6.44 -9.62 24.18
N LYS A 154 -6.15 -8.38 23.86
CA LYS A 154 -7.12 -7.30 24.07
C LYS A 154 -8.24 -7.25 23.02
N ASN A 155 -7.91 -7.39 21.75
CA ASN A 155 -8.90 -7.37 20.68
C ASN A 155 -8.34 -7.94 19.36
N GLN A 156 -8.12 -9.23 19.34
CA GLN A 156 -7.60 -9.92 18.14
C GLN A 156 -8.69 -10.28 17.12
N GLN A 157 -9.89 -9.75 17.26
CA GLN A 157 -10.91 -9.95 16.26
C GLN A 157 -10.53 -9.21 14.99
N THR A 158 -10.48 -9.98 13.92
CA THR A 158 -10.26 -9.60 12.53
C THR A 158 -10.18 -8.11 12.29
N ALA A 159 -9.16 -7.66 11.62
CA ALA A 159 -8.83 -6.30 11.23
C ALA A 159 -10.00 -5.45 10.68
N ARG A 160 -11.15 -6.04 10.44
CA ARG A 160 -12.33 -5.40 9.86
C ARG A 160 -13.02 -4.39 10.76
N ASP A 161 -12.95 -4.57 12.07
CA ASP A 161 -13.60 -3.66 13.02
C ASP A 161 -12.62 -3.32 14.14
N LEU A 162 -11.92 -2.18 14.02
CA LEU A 162 -11.17 -1.59 15.12
C LEU A 162 -12.17 -1.27 16.25
N LYS A 163 -12.35 -2.21 17.16
CA LYS A 163 -13.17 -1.95 18.35
C LYS A 163 -12.33 -1.17 19.35
N PRO A 164 -12.90 -0.11 19.96
CA PRO A 164 -12.26 0.58 21.06
C PRO A 164 -11.89 -0.41 22.18
N VAL A 165 -10.64 -0.37 22.61
CA VAL A 165 -10.14 -1.12 23.78
C VAL A 165 -9.32 -0.18 24.64
N SER A 166 -9.20 -0.47 25.93
CA SER A 166 -8.30 0.28 26.78
C SER A 166 -6.84 -0.08 26.45
N LEU A 167 -6.03 0.95 26.25
CA LEU A 167 -4.57 0.84 26.06
C LEU A 167 -3.82 1.07 27.39
N LYS A 168 -4.49 0.89 28.54
CA LYS A 168 -3.89 1.02 29.85
C LYS A 168 -2.63 0.17 29.95
N VAL A 169 -1.52 0.81 30.34
CA VAL A 169 -0.22 0.16 30.45
C VAL A 169 -0.12 -0.70 31.71
N GLY A 170 0.81 -1.67 31.72
CA GLY A 170 1.06 -2.53 32.89
C GLY A 170 -0.05 -3.54 33.18
N GLN A 171 -0.84 -3.93 32.18
CA GLN A 171 -1.94 -4.89 32.37
C GLN A 171 -1.51 -6.34 32.17
N THR A 172 -0.35 -6.59 31.57
CA THR A 172 0.21 -7.92 31.43
C THR A 172 1.14 -8.24 32.61
N PRO A 173 1.28 -9.52 32.99
CA PRO A 173 2.29 -9.90 33.98
C PRO A 173 3.69 -9.49 33.55
N PRO A 174 4.53 -8.97 34.46
CA PRO A 174 5.89 -8.59 34.11
C PRO A 174 6.72 -9.84 33.74
N ASN A 175 7.60 -9.69 32.74
CA ASN A 175 8.57 -10.72 32.39
C ASN A 175 9.66 -10.82 33.47
N ALA A 176 10.66 -11.70 33.31
CA ALA A 176 11.70 -11.92 34.30
C ALA A 176 12.59 -10.71 34.62
N PHE A 177 12.60 -9.67 33.71
CA PHE A 177 13.26 -8.40 33.98
C PHE A 177 12.32 -7.36 34.61
N GLY A 178 11.04 -7.64 34.75
CA GLY A 178 10.04 -6.72 35.31
C GLY A 178 9.35 -5.80 34.32
N LEU A 179 9.42 -6.11 33.01
CA LEU A 179 8.80 -5.38 31.93
C LEU A 179 7.41 -5.93 31.61
N CYS A 180 6.43 -5.06 31.43
CA CYS A 180 5.06 -5.37 31.03
C CYS A 180 4.82 -5.05 29.56
N ASP A 181 3.73 -5.61 29.00
CA ASP A 181 3.15 -5.27 27.70
C ASP A 181 4.12 -5.45 26.50
N MET A 182 5.13 -6.36 26.63
CA MET A 182 6.09 -6.64 25.57
C MET A 182 5.48 -7.40 24.36
N HIS A 183 4.26 -7.86 24.46
CA HIS A 183 3.52 -8.57 23.42
C HIS A 183 2.10 -7.97 23.30
N GLY A 184 1.91 -7.06 22.38
CA GLY A 184 0.65 -6.37 22.16
C GLY A 184 0.57 -4.99 22.80
N ASN A 185 -0.61 -4.52 23.10
CA ASN A 185 -0.97 -3.17 23.52
C ASN A 185 -0.71 -2.14 22.44
N VAL A 186 0.51 -1.63 22.27
CA VAL A 186 0.91 -0.78 21.13
C VAL A 186 2.25 -1.22 20.56
N GLU A 187 2.46 -1.03 19.27
CA GLU A 187 3.76 -1.20 18.62
C GLU A 187 4.73 -0.14 19.13
N GLU A 188 5.99 -0.51 19.27
CA GLU A 188 6.99 0.35 19.89
C GLU A 188 8.12 0.70 18.94
N TRP A 189 8.34 2.01 18.73
CA TRP A 189 9.46 2.51 17.94
C TRP A 189 10.80 2.05 18.52
N CYS A 190 11.67 1.54 17.65
CA CYS A 190 13.07 1.26 17.92
C CYS A 190 13.98 2.24 17.15
N LEU A 191 15.24 2.35 17.60
CA LEU A 191 16.22 3.27 17.03
C LEU A 191 16.63 2.91 15.60
N ASP A 192 16.56 1.63 15.25
CA ASP A 192 17.18 1.04 14.08
C ASP A 192 16.43 1.37 12.78
N TRP A 193 17.20 1.59 11.70
CA TRP A 193 16.70 1.44 10.36
C TRP A 193 16.53 -0.05 10.04
N TYR A 194 15.37 -0.42 9.53
CA TYR A 194 15.08 -1.78 9.14
C TYR A 194 15.96 -2.26 7.98
N GLY A 195 16.36 -3.52 8.03
CA GLY A 195 17.05 -4.20 6.96
C GLY A 195 17.32 -5.68 7.30
N PRO A 196 17.80 -6.48 6.36
CA PRO A 196 18.14 -7.88 6.60
C PRO A 196 19.17 -8.01 7.73
N TYR A 197 19.00 -9.03 8.56
CA TYR A 197 20.01 -9.38 9.57
C TYR A 197 21.33 -9.81 8.90
N LEU A 198 22.43 -9.57 9.60
CA LEU A 198 23.74 -10.08 9.22
C LEU A 198 24.02 -11.40 9.95
N PRO A 199 24.69 -12.36 9.28
CA PRO A 199 25.13 -13.57 9.94
C PRO A 199 26.30 -13.28 10.90
N GLY A 200 26.47 -14.15 11.91
CA GLY A 200 27.57 -14.09 12.86
C GLY A 200 27.24 -13.34 14.15
N GLU A 201 28.20 -13.37 15.07
CA GLU A 201 28.07 -12.74 16.39
C GLU A 201 28.19 -11.22 16.28
N GLN A 202 27.34 -10.48 17.00
CA GLN A 202 27.32 -9.02 17.01
C GLN A 202 27.34 -8.46 18.44
N ASN A 203 27.96 -7.30 18.61
CA ASN A 203 28.00 -6.59 19.89
C ASN A 203 27.25 -5.27 19.76
N ASP A 204 26.26 -5.05 20.63
CA ASP A 204 25.42 -3.84 20.70
C ASP A 204 24.98 -3.32 19.33
N PRO A 205 24.38 -4.15 18.47
CA PRO A 205 23.99 -3.73 17.13
C PRO A 205 22.90 -2.64 17.19
N ALA A 206 23.00 -1.64 16.30
CA ALA A 206 22.05 -0.54 16.15
C ALA A 206 21.54 -0.40 14.71
N GLY A 207 21.48 -1.51 14.00
CA GLY A 207 20.95 -1.60 12.67
C GLY A 207 21.80 -0.92 11.61
N ARG A 208 21.14 -0.51 10.52
CA ARG A 208 21.79 0.07 9.34
C ARG A 208 21.95 1.57 9.47
N THR A 209 22.91 2.14 8.73
CA THR A 209 23.19 3.58 8.73
C THR A 209 22.07 4.40 8.08
N THR A 210 21.34 3.81 7.10
CA THR A 210 20.20 4.43 6.42
C THR A 210 19.18 3.38 6.03
N GLY A 211 17.94 3.79 5.79
CA GLY A 211 16.86 2.94 5.33
C GLY A 211 15.58 3.74 5.04
N ASP A 212 14.55 3.08 4.58
CA ASP A 212 13.25 3.68 4.30
C ASP A 212 12.28 3.55 5.48
N PHE A 213 12.51 2.58 6.38
CA PHE A 213 11.62 2.25 7.48
C PHE A 213 12.39 2.19 8.80
N ARG A 214 11.77 2.67 9.87
CA ARG A 214 12.24 2.45 11.25
C ARG A 214 11.59 1.21 11.82
N VAL A 215 12.37 0.43 12.55
CA VAL A 215 11.87 -0.78 13.22
C VAL A 215 10.81 -0.41 14.25
N THR A 216 9.72 -1.18 14.29
CA THR A 216 8.78 -1.27 15.40
C THR A 216 8.72 -2.70 15.91
N ARG A 217 8.37 -2.90 17.18
CA ARG A 217 8.36 -4.21 17.83
C ARG A 217 7.12 -4.37 18.71
N GLY A 218 6.83 -5.60 19.14
CA GLY A 218 5.81 -5.94 20.11
C GLY A 218 4.42 -6.19 19.54
N GLY A 219 4.07 -5.57 18.43
CA GLY A 219 2.71 -5.57 17.90
C GLY A 219 1.74 -4.76 18.76
N SER A 220 0.49 -4.68 18.36
CA SER A 220 -0.54 -3.85 18.99
C SER A 220 -1.70 -4.69 19.54
N HIS A 221 -2.67 -4.03 20.13
CA HIS A 221 -3.88 -4.63 20.72
C HIS A 221 -4.72 -5.47 19.73
N ASN A 222 -4.62 -5.23 18.43
CA ASN A 222 -5.34 -5.97 17.39
C ASN A 222 -4.45 -6.88 16.53
N THR A 223 -3.17 -7.01 16.88
CA THR A 223 -2.22 -7.88 16.18
C THR A 223 -2.48 -9.34 16.55
N PRO A 224 -2.67 -10.25 15.57
CA PRO A 224 -2.82 -11.69 15.82
C PRO A 224 -1.60 -12.30 16.51
N ASP A 225 -1.82 -13.34 17.35
CA ASP A 225 -0.77 -13.99 18.17
C ASP A 225 0.49 -14.29 17.36
N LYS A 226 0.35 -14.87 16.17
CA LYS A 226 1.49 -15.26 15.33
C LYS A 226 2.47 -14.12 15.01
N TYR A 227 2.03 -12.86 15.13
CA TYR A 227 2.84 -11.66 14.92
C TYR A 227 3.23 -10.95 16.21
N LEU A 228 2.84 -11.49 17.38
CA LEU A 228 3.23 -10.98 18.69
C LEU A 228 4.48 -11.69 19.27
N ARG A 229 5.14 -12.55 18.51
CA ARG A 229 6.32 -13.31 18.94
C ARG A 229 7.49 -12.39 19.27
N SER A 230 8.35 -12.79 20.20
CA SER A 230 9.55 -12.04 20.59
C SER A 230 10.46 -11.71 19.40
N GLY A 231 10.57 -12.64 18.43
CA GLY A 231 11.40 -12.49 17.24
C GLY A 231 10.72 -11.75 16.09
N ASN A 232 9.40 -11.49 16.17
CA ASN A 232 8.65 -10.86 15.07
C ASN A 232 9.15 -9.44 14.79
N ARG A 233 9.43 -9.16 13.52
CA ARG A 233 9.98 -7.89 13.07
C ARG A 233 8.92 -7.09 12.34
N MET A 234 8.77 -5.84 12.76
CA MET A 234 7.85 -4.88 12.16
C MET A 234 8.61 -3.60 11.82
N ALA A 235 8.10 -2.83 10.92
CA ALA A 235 8.65 -1.49 10.67
C ALA A 235 7.60 -0.59 10.01
N MET A 236 7.87 0.72 10.04
CA MET A 236 6.99 1.72 9.46
C MET A 236 7.78 2.91 8.94
N ILE A 237 7.15 3.71 8.07
CA ILE A 237 7.68 4.99 7.62
C ILE A 237 7.85 5.89 8.85
N PRO A 238 9.01 6.57 9.01
CA PRO A 238 9.28 7.35 10.22
C PRO A 238 8.26 8.43 10.55
N ASP A 239 7.59 8.98 9.53
CA ASP A 239 6.60 10.06 9.67
C ASP A 239 5.17 9.54 9.94
N ASP A 240 4.95 8.24 9.92
CA ASP A 240 3.62 7.68 10.16
C ASP A 240 3.17 7.88 11.62
N LYS A 241 1.88 8.15 11.78
CA LYS A 241 1.22 8.39 13.08
C LYS A 241 -0.14 7.72 13.06
N HIS A 242 -0.25 6.59 13.70
CA HIS A 242 -1.53 5.88 13.78
C HIS A 242 -1.85 5.37 15.19
N ALA A 243 -3.06 4.85 15.35
CA ALA A 243 -3.64 4.49 16.65
C ALA A 243 -2.99 3.26 17.33
N GLN A 244 -2.03 2.63 16.70
CA GLN A 244 -1.42 1.37 17.17
C GLN A 244 0.03 1.52 17.57
N THR A 245 0.67 2.67 17.30
CA THR A 245 2.10 2.88 17.51
C THR A 245 2.37 3.88 18.61
N GLY A 246 3.09 3.45 19.62
CA GLY A 246 3.65 4.21 20.72
C GLY A 246 5.16 3.93 20.85
N PHE A 247 5.70 3.98 22.05
CA PHE A 247 7.11 3.71 22.31
C PHE A 247 7.40 3.50 23.79
N ARG A 248 8.52 2.83 24.08
CA ARG A 248 9.17 2.85 25.39
C ARG A 248 10.57 3.43 25.31
N ILE A 249 11.19 3.75 26.43
CA ILE A 249 12.48 4.44 26.47
C ILE A 249 13.54 3.65 27.22
N VAL A 250 14.79 3.93 26.88
CA VAL A 250 16.00 3.42 27.53
C VAL A 250 16.77 4.58 28.18
N GLU A 251 17.23 4.40 29.42
CA GLU A 251 18.23 5.23 30.08
C GLU A 251 19.58 4.52 30.04
N SER A 252 20.57 5.08 29.37
CA SER A 252 21.92 4.49 29.27
C SER A 252 22.95 5.57 28.95
N ALA A 253 24.11 5.49 29.60
CA ALA A 253 25.28 6.31 29.23
C ALA A 253 25.89 5.86 27.89
N PHE A 254 25.65 4.62 27.47
CA PHE A 254 26.12 4.10 26.20
C PHE A 254 25.20 4.52 25.06
N THR A 255 25.81 5.05 24.00
CA THR A 255 25.10 5.43 22.76
C THR A 255 25.46 4.44 21.66
N PRO A 256 24.55 3.56 21.25
CA PRO A 256 24.77 2.64 20.15
C PRO A 256 24.91 3.42 18.83
N VAL A 257 25.77 2.94 17.95
CA VAL A 257 26.04 3.58 16.64
C VAL A 257 25.76 2.57 15.54
N ALA A 258 24.91 2.97 14.61
CA ALA A 258 24.64 2.17 13.41
C ALA A 258 25.91 2.13 12.53
N THR A 259 26.40 0.93 12.25
CA THR A 259 27.63 0.71 11.47
C THR A 259 27.39 -0.11 10.20
N VAL A 260 26.23 -0.73 10.07
CA VAL A 260 25.92 -1.62 8.95
C VAL A 260 25.54 -0.80 7.72
N ALA A 261 26.22 -1.05 6.61
CA ALA A 261 25.90 -0.41 5.32
C ALA A 261 24.44 -0.68 4.88
N PRO A 262 23.84 0.19 4.06
CA PRO A 262 22.54 -0.05 3.46
C PRO A 262 22.47 -1.41 2.75
N ALA A 263 21.31 -2.01 2.66
CA ALA A 263 21.12 -3.23 1.91
C ALA A 263 21.43 -3.03 0.42
N LEU A 264 21.94 -4.06 -0.24
CA LEU A 264 22.12 -4.02 -1.69
C LEU A 264 20.77 -3.87 -2.38
N PRO A 265 20.67 -3.10 -3.48
CA PRO A 265 19.44 -2.98 -4.23
C PRO A 265 19.04 -4.34 -4.81
N PRO A 266 17.73 -4.64 -4.90
CA PRO A 266 17.24 -5.89 -5.47
C PRO A 266 17.54 -6.00 -6.98
N ALA A 267 17.49 -7.21 -7.55
CA ALA A 267 17.91 -7.47 -8.92
C ALA A 267 17.20 -6.61 -9.98
N ASN A 268 15.89 -6.31 -9.78
CA ASN A 268 15.15 -5.43 -10.70
C ASN A 268 15.69 -3.99 -10.75
N GLN A 269 16.53 -3.59 -9.80
CA GLN A 269 17.17 -2.27 -9.69
C GLN A 269 18.66 -2.29 -10.08
N GLN A 270 19.20 -3.47 -10.41
CA GLN A 270 20.59 -3.62 -10.82
C GLN A 270 20.71 -3.58 -12.34
N GLU A 271 21.85 -3.11 -12.84
CA GLU A 271 22.19 -3.10 -14.27
C GLU A 271 21.13 -2.45 -15.15
N VAL A 272 20.45 -1.41 -14.66
CA VAL A 272 19.45 -0.67 -15.43
C VAL A 272 20.15 0.27 -16.39
N ASN A 273 19.95 0.06 -17.70
CA ASN A 273 20.50 0.94 -18.72
C ASN A 273 19.91 2.35 -18.59
N GLN A 274 20.75 3.38 -18.64
CA GLN A 274 20.34 4.78 -18.53
C GLN A 274 20.26 5.51 -19.89
N THR A 275 20.54 4.82 -20.98
CA THR A 275 20.42 5.39 -22.32
C THR A 275 18.95 5.37 -22.79
N ASN A 276 18.42 6.51 -23.18
CA ASN A 276 17.07 6.60 -23.72
C ASN A 276 16.91 5.74 -24.97
N TYR A 277 15.83 4.98 -25.01
CA TYR A 277 15.48 4.13 -26.15
C TYR A 277 14.92 4.98 -27.30
N THR A 278 15.29 4.63 -28.52
CA THR A 278 14.74 5.27 -29.73
C THR A 278 13.49 4.54 -30.18
N TRP A 279 12.33 5.05 -29.80
CA TRP A 279 11.04 4.48 -30.14
C TRP A 279 10.70 4.65 -31.62
N LYS A 280 10.20 3.58 -32.24
CA LYS A 280 9.69 3.59 -33.62
C LYS A 280 8.24 3.12 -33.60
N VAL A 281 7.32 3.98 -34.03
CA VAL A 281 5.89 3.66 -34.07
C VAL A 281 5.65 2.42 -34.95
N VAL A 282 4.97 1.43 -34.37
CA VAL A 282 4.58 0.20 -35.05
C VAL A 282 3.19 0.37 -35.63
N LYS A 283 3.09 0.37 -36.95
CA LYS A 283 1.81 0.58 -37.67
C LYS A 283 1.15 -0.72 -38.11
N ASP A 284 1.94 -1.76 -38.35
CA ASP A 284 1.43 -3.07 -38.77
C ASP A 284 0.75 -3.80 -37.59
N PRO A 285 -0.27 -4.64 -37.85
CA PRO A 285 -0.91 -5.45 -36.84
C PRO A 285 0.09 -6.33 -36.07
N VAL A 286 0.11 -6.21 -34.75
CA VAL A 286 0.96 -7.00 -33.85
C VAL A 286 0.11 -7.65 -32.77
N PHE A 287 0.25 -8.96 -32.59
CA PHE A 287 -0.15 -9.73 -31.44
C PHE A 287 0.93 -10.76 -31.12
N LYS A 288 1.53 -10.69 -29.96
CA LYS A 288 2.50 -11.69 -29.46
C LYS A 288 1.79 -12.68 -28.57
N ALA A 289 2.12 -13.96 -28.74
CA ALA A 289 1.63 -15.03 -27.87
C ALA A 289 1.91 -14.67 -26.39
N PRO A 290 0.93 -14.87 -25.48
CA PRO A 290 1.14 -14.55 -24.08
C PRO A 290 2.23 -15.43 -23.45
N VAL A 291 3.08 -14.80 -22.64
CA VAL A 291 4.19 -15.45 -21.92
C VAL A 291 4.11 -15.12 -20.43
N PRO A 292 4.58 -16.02 -19.54
CA PRO A 292 4.63 -15.73 -18.12
C PRO A 292 5.67 -14.65 -17.82
N TYR A 293 5.29 -13.65 -17.01
CA TYR A 293 6.21 -12.65 -16.46
C TYR A 293 6.44 -12.84 -14.95
N VAL A 294 5.55 -13.54 -14.25
CA VAL A 294 5.71 -13.93 -12.85
C VAL A 294 6.59 -15.17 -12.80
N LEU A 295 7.89 -14.96 -12.66
CA LEU A 295 8.90 -16.01 -12.60
C LEU A 295 9.45 -16.10 -11.17
N GLN A 296 9.72 -17.31 -10.69
CA GLN A 296 10.32 -17.49 -9.36
C GLN A 296 11.69 -16.79 -9.28
N PRO A 297 12.06 -16.25 -8.10
CA PRO A 297 13.41 -15.73 -7.86
C PRO A 297 14.51 -16.73 -8.20
N GLY A 298 15.71 -16.22 -8.42
CA GLY A 298 16.89 -17.08 -8.60
C GLY A 298 17.16 -17.93 -7.33
N PRO A 299 17.62 -19.18 -7.49
CA PRO A 299 18.02 -19.99 -6.34
C PRO A 299 19.04 -19.25 -5.45
N GLY A 300 18.83 -19.25 -4.15
CA GLY A 300 19.73 -18.60 -3.19
C GLY A 300 19.69 -17.07 -3.17
N SER A 301 18.76 -16.44 -3.88
CA SER A 301 18.64 -14.97 -3.92
C SER A 301 18.16 -14.34 -2.60
N GLY A 302 17.58 -15.14 -1.68
CA GLY A 302 16.97 -14.64 -0.44
C GLY A 302 15.66 -13.85 -0.64
N ASN A 303 15.16 -13.73 -1.88
CA ASN A 303 13.91 -13.06 -2.14
C ASN A 303 12.71 -13.93 -1.75
N PRO A 304 11.72 -13.38 -1.03
CA PRO A 304 10.47 -14.08 -0.76
C PRO A 304 9.67 -14.32 -2.03
N PHE A 305 8.96 -15.43 -2.09
CA PHE A 305 8.02 -15.75 -3.18
C PHE A 305 6.96 -16.72 -2.65
N PHE A 306 5.72 -16.27 -2.66
CA PHE A 306 4.60 -17.01 -2.10
C PHE A 306 3.70 -17.59 -3.19
N SER A 307 2.74 -18.42 -2.78
CA SER A 307 1.86 -19.15 -3.70
C SER A 307 0.86 -18.26 -4.42
N HIS A 308 0.40 -17.17 -3.79
CA HIS A 308 -0.60 -16.25 -4.33
C HIS A 308 0.09 -14.99 -4.89
N ASN A 309 0.17 -14.91 -6.23
CA ASN A 309 0.73 -13.77 -6.96
C ASN A 309 -0.40 -13.07 -7.71
N HIS A 310 -0.63 -11.76 -7.42
CA HIS A 310 -1.83 -11.08 -7.87
C HIS A 310 -1.69 -9.55 -7.91
N GLN A 311 -2.74 -8.84 -8.39
CA GLN A 311 -2.84 -7.38 -8.49
C GLN A 311 -1.62 -6.71 -9.18
N PRO A 312 -1.39 -6.99 -10.46
CA PRO A 312 -0.27 -6.41 -11.18
C PRO A 312 -0.44 -4.91 -11.45
N ALA A 313 0.71 -4.24 -11.63
CA ALA A 313 0.83 -2.97 -12.33
C ALA A 313 2.02 -3.05 -13.29
N ILE A 314 1.98 -2.27 -14.37
CA ILE A 314 3.03 -2.25 -15.40
C ILE A 314 3.24 -0.84 -15.93
N THR A 315 4.49 -0.50 -16.23
CA THR A 315 4.85 0.72 -16.95
C THR A 315 6.03 0.47 -17.89
N TRP A 316 6.17 1.30 -18.89
CA TRP A 316 7.38 1.38 -19.70
C TRP A 316 8.36 2.40 -19.09
N CYS A 317 9.66 2.25 -19.38
CA CYS A 317 10.73 3.13 -18.96
C CYS A 317 11.34 3.83 -20.18
N ASP A 318 11.95 5.00 -20.00
CA ASP A 318 12.52 5.77 -21.13
C ASP A 318 13.68 5.05 -21.82
N ASN A 319 14.32 4.10 -21.15
CA ASN A 319 15.36 3.21 -21.72
C ASN A 319 14.80 2.05 -22.55
N GLY A 320 13.47 1.94 -22.71
CA GLY A 320 12.81 0.89 -23.46
C GLY A 320 12.44 -0.36 -22.67
N ASP A 321 12.82 -0.45 -21.39
CA ASP A 321 12.41 -1.55 -20.53
C ASP A 321 10.91 -1.45 -20.20
N LEU A 322 10.30 -2.61 -19.88
CA LEU A 322 9.04 -2.67 -19.14
C LEU A 322 9.31 -3.09 -17.71
N LEU A 323 8.67 -2.44 -16.77
CA LEU A 323 8.69 -2.79 -15.35
C LEU A 323 7.29 -3.23 -14.92
N ALA A 324 7.16 -4.48 -14.53
CA ALA A 324 5.94 -5.05 -13.97
C ALA A 324 6.14 -5.34 -12.48
N ILE A 325 5.14 -5.03 -11.67
CA ILE A 325 5.09 -5.32 -10.23
C ILE A 325 3.79 -6.02 -9.87
N TRP A 326 3.80 -6.80 -8.80
CA TRP A 326 2.62 -7.47 -8.26
C TRP A 326 2.85 -7.83 -6.79
N PHE A 327 1.79 -8.05 -6.03
CA PHE A 327 1.99 -8.62 -4.70
C PHE A 327 2.14 -10.15 -4.76
N SER A 328 2.94 -10.66 -3.82
CA SER A 328 3.09 -12.09 -3.54
C SER A 328 2.82 -12.30 -2.06
N ALA A 329 1.94 -13.25 -1.72
CA ALA A 329 1.51 -13.54 -0.36
C ALA A 329 1.07 -15.00 -0.23
N ASP A 330 1.04 -15.55 0.97
CA ASP A 330 0.37 -16.82 1.23
C ASP A 330 -1.15 -16.61 1.31
N GLU A 331 -1.57 -15.50 1.95
CA GLU A 331 -2.96 -15.07 2.07
C GLU A 331 -3.10 -13.60 1.64
N GLU A 332 -4.16 -13.28 0.92
CA GLU A 332 -4.41 -11.91 0.43
C GLU A 332 -4.59 -10.90 1.57
N ASN A 333 -5.08 -11.36 2.73
CA ASN A 333 -5.24 -10.58 3.96
C ASN A 333 -4.01 -10.61 4.86
N GLY A 334 -2.91 -11.25 4.43
CA GLY A 334 -1.73 -11.48 5.26
C GLY A 334 -0.87 -10.23 5.45
N ARG A 335 -0.19 -10.15 6.57
CA ARG A 335 0.82 -9.11 6.89
C ARG A 335 2.18 -9.44 6.26
N GLY A 336 2.40 -10.69 5.86
CA GLY A 336 3.62 -11.16 5.17
C GLY A 336 3.72 -10.76 3.69
N MET A 337 2.68 -10.12 3.14
CA MET A 337 2.61 -9.70 1.74
C MET A 337 3.84 -8.87 1.32
N VAL A 338 4.39 -9.16 0.15
CA VAL A 338 5.49 -8.42 -0.48
C VAL A 338 5.08 -7.95 -1.87
N VAL A 339 5.63 -6.83 -2.33
CA VAL A 339 5.53 -6.43 -3.74
C VAL A 339 6.82 -6.85 -4.45
N LEU A 340 6.68 -7.71 -5.45
CA LEU A 340 7.77 -8.18 -6.30
C LEU A 340 7.76 -7.41 -7.62
N ALA A 341 8.90 -7.43 -8.31
CA ALA A 341 9.05 -6.88 -9.65
C ALA A 341 9.77 -7.85 -10.57
N SER A 342 9.44 -7.73 -11.85
CA SER A 342 10.20 -8.28 -12.97
C SER A 342 10.37 -7.21 -14.04
N ARG A 343 11.44 -7.30 -14.80
CA ARG A 343 11.76 -6.37 -15.88
C ARG A 343 11.88 -7.13 -17.20
N LEU A 344 11.25 -6.62 -18.25
CA LEU A 344 11.54 -7.03 -19.63
C LEU A 344 12.48 -5.97 -20.19
N ARG A 345 13.74 -6.35 -20.35
CA ARG A 345 14.79 -5.43 -20.80
C ARG A 345 14.66 -5.13 -22.28
N ALA A 346 14.95 -3.91 -22.68
CA ALA A 346 14.88 -3.48 -24.08
C ALA A 346 15.67 -4.42 -24.99
N GLY A 347 15.03 -4.91 -26.07
CA GLY A 347 15.65 -5.84 -27.02
C GLY A 347 15.68 -7.30 -26.59
N THR A 348 15.10 -7.67 -25.44
CA THR A 348 14.94 -9.06 -25.00
C THR A 348 13.50 -9.54 -25.15
N GLU A 349 13.30 -10.86 -25.13
CA GLU A 349 11.97 -11.48 -25.15
C GLU A 349 11.64 -12.20 -23.83
N GLN A 350 12.58 -12.21 -22.90
CA GLN A 350 12.45 -12.89 -21.61
C GLN A 350 12.41 -11.89 -20.47
N TRP A 351 11.45 -12.08 -19.59
CA TRP A 351 11.34 -11.36 -18.33
C TRP A 351 12.43 -11.82 -17.36
N ASP A 352 13.00 -10.88 -16.62
CA ASP A 352 13.91 -11.17 -15.52
C ASP A 352 13.19 -12.03 -14.45
N ARG A 353 13.96 -12.79 -13.67
CA ARG A 353 13.40 -13.44 -12.47
C ARG A 353 12.95 -12.40 -11.48
N SER A 354 11.86 -12.70 -10.74
CA SER A 354 11.32 -11.77 -9.76
C SER A 354 12.33 -11.48 -8.64
N SER A 355 12.27 -10.27 -8.14
CA SER A 355 12.99 -9.83 -6.95
C SER A 355 12.13 -8.85 -6.15
N LEU A 356 12.47 -8.63 -4.88
CA LEU A 356 11.75 -7.72 -4.01
C LEU A 356 11.74 -6.31 -4.63
N PHE A 357 10.58 -5.67 -4.66
CA PHE A 357 10.41 -4.30 -5.14
C PHE A 357 10.06 -3.34 -4.00
N PHE A 358 9.11 -3.75 -3.16
CA PHE A 358 8.67 -2.94 -2.03
C PHE A 358 8.13 -3.83 -0.91
N LYS A 359 8.53 -3.56 0.33
CA LYS A 359 8.00 -4.22 1.52
C LYS A 359 8.06 -3.27 2.70
N VAL A 360 6.90 -2.96 3.26
CA VAL A 360 6.81 -2.44 4.62
C VAL A 360 6.67 -3.66 5.54
N PRO A 361 7.66 -3.94 6.39
CA PRO A 361 7.68 -5.17 7.18
C PRO A 361 6.43 -5.34 8.04
N ASP A 362 5.88 -6.55 7.99
CA ASP A 362 4.69 -6.95 8.73
C ASP A 362 3.48 -6.01 8.51
N ARG A 363 3.24 -5.66 7.23
CA ARG A 363 2.08 -4.85 6.78
C ARG A 363 1.44 -5.49 5.56
N ASN A 364 0.13 -5.38 5.46
CA ASN A 364 -0.55 -5.63 4.20
C ASN A 364 -0.34 -4.45 3.26
N MET A 365 -0.02 -4.74 2.01
CA MET A 365 0.28 -3.75 0.98
C MET A 365 -0.56 -3.99 -0.27
N THR A 366 -1.82 -4.35 -0.07
CA THR A 366 -2.73 -4.62 -1.17
C THR A 366 -2.93 -3.39 -2.03
N GLY A 367 -2.68 -3.55 -3.32
CA GLY A 367 -2.86 -2.52 -4.33
C GLY A 367 -1.61 -1.68 -4.58
N SER A 368 -1.13 -1.77 -5.83
CA SER A 368 -0.01 -0.98 -6.34
C SER A 368 -0.36 -0.38 -7.69
N ALA A 369 0.21 0.77 -8.00
CA ALA A 369 0.13 1.40 -9.31
C ALA A 369 1.51 1.88 -9.76
N LEU A 370 1.74 1.83 -11.08
CA LEU A 370 2.91 2.39 -11.74
C LEU A 370 2.45 3.36 -12.83
N LEU A 371 3.18 4.45 -13.00
CA LEU A 371 2.98 5.41 -14.07
C LEU A 371 4.33 5.95 -14.55
N ASN A 372 4.55 6.03 -15.87
CA ASN A 372 5.52 6.92 -16.49
C ASN A 372 4.80 8.21 -16.88
N ASP A 373 5.23 9.38 -16.39
CA ASP A 373 4.60 10.67 -16.67
C ASP A 373 4.96 11.24 -18.05
N ARG A 374 5.77 10.50 -18.83
CA ARG A 374 6.32 10.92 -20.12
C ARG A 374 7.20 12.18 -20.04
N GLN A 375 7.69 12.50 -18.85
CA GLN A 375 8.60 13.62 -18.57
C GLN A 375 9.85 13.17 -17.80
N GLY A 376 10.13 11.86 -17.81
CA GLY A 376 11.29 11.26 -17.17
C GLY A 376 11.08 10.87 -15.71
N THR A 377 9.83 10.80 -15.22
CA THR A 377 9.54 10.36 -13.86
C THR A 377 8.64 9.13 -13.86
N LEU A 378 9.08 8.08 -13.18
CA LEU A 378 8.23 6.95 -12.82
C LEU A 378 7.65 7.19 -11.43
N TYR A 379 6.37 6.92 -11.27
CA TYR A 379 5.65 6.95 -10.01
C TYR A 379 5.26 5.54 -9.60
N HIS A 380 5.46 5.21 -8.33
CA HIS A 380 4.92 4.03 -7.67
C HIS A 380 4.03 4.49 -6.53
N LEU A 381 2.76 4.10 -6.55
CA LEU A 381 1.81 4.35 -5.46
C LEU A 381 1.42 3.02 -4.85
N ASN A 382 1.24 2.99 -3.52
CA ASN A 382 0.85 1.78 -2.79
C ASN A 382 -0.02 2.12 -1.59
N GLY A 383 -0.96 1.23 -1.25
CA GLY A 383 -1.62 1.24 0.04
C GLY A 383 -0.80 0.49 1.07
N VAL A 384 -0.72 0.98 2.30
CA VAL A 384 -0.04 0.32 3.42
C VAL A 384 -1.01 0.26 4.59
N GLU A 385 -1.27 -0.91 5.09
CA GLU A 385 -2.25 -1.19 6.11
C GLU A 385 -1.58 -1.58 7.43
N ALA A 386 -2.01 -0.98 8.55
CA ALA A 386 -1.39 -1.19 9.85
C ALA A 386 -1.92 -2.42 10.60
N SER A 387 -3.12 -2.89 10.30
CA SER A 387 -3.80 -3.94 11.08
C SER A 387 -3.95 -5.30 10.40
N GLY A 388 -3.45 -5.46 9.16
CA GLY A 388 -3.32 -6.76 8.51
C GLY A 388 -4.39 -7.09 7.46
N ASP A 389 -5.22 -6.13 7.03
CA ASP A 389 -6.13 -6.30 5.91
C ASP A 389 -6.11 -5.08 4.95
N TRP A 390 -6.94 -5.09 3.91
CA TRP A 390 -6.97 -4.02 2.90
C TRP A 390 -7.99 -2.90 3.18
N GLN A 391 -8.42 -2.70 4.42
CA GLN A 391 -9.53 -1.78 4.71
C GLN A 391 -9.11 -0.41 5.21
N ASN A 392 -8.03 -0.32 5.97
CA ASN A 392 -7.61 0.90 6.63
C ASN A 392 -6.18 1.25 6.20
N LEU A 393 -6.05 1.67 4.95
CA LEU A 393 -4.76 1.91 4.33
C LEU A 393 -4.35 3.38 4.43
N MET A 394 -3.09 3.60 4.69
CA MET A 394 -2.36 4.82 4.40
C MET A 394 -1.89 4.76 2.94
N MET A 395 -1.92 5.87 2.23
CA MET A 395 -1.43 5.94 0.85
C MET A 395 -0.01 6.49 0.80
N VAL A 396 0.88 5.77 0.12
CA VAL A 396 2.29 6.15 -0.03
C VAL A 396 2.67 6.26 -1.49
N MET A 397 3.71 7.07 -1.77
CA MET A 397 4.25 7.27 -3.10
C MET A 397 5.78 7.25 -3.08
N ARG A 398 6.37 6.67 -4.12
CA ARG A 398 7.80 6.76 -4.44
C ARG A 398 7.96 7.21 -5.89
N THR A 399 9.08 7.87 -6.20
CA THR A 399 9.42 8.27 -7.56
C THR A 399 10.81 7.80 -7.96
N SER A 400 11.00 7.58 -9.27
CA SER A 400 12.30 7.28 -9.87
C SER A 400 12.51 8.18 -11.09
N ARG A 401 13.76 8.60 -11.33
CA ARG A 401 14.18 9.38 -12.50
C ARG A 401 15.31 8.73 -13.29
N ASP A 402 15.57 7.48 -13.01
CA ASP A 402 16.65 6.66 -13.58
C ASP A 402 16.12 5.29 -14.01
N ASN A 403 14.95 5.29 -14.66
CA ASN A 403 14.31 4.08 -15.21
C ASN A 403 14.02 3.00 -14.15
N GLY A 404 13.82 3.40 -12.89
CA GLY A 404 13.55 2.47 -11.79
C GLY A 404 14.80 1.79 -11.23
N GLN A 405 16.01 2.33 -11.48
CA GLN A 405 17.22 1.88 -10.83
C GLN A 405 17.24 2.26 -9.35
N THR A 406 16.90 3.52 -9.05
CA THR A 406 16.69 3.99 -7.68
C THR A 406 15.31 4.58 -7.50
N TRP A 407 14.82 4.53 -6.27
CA TRP A 407 13.54 5.09 -5.88
C TRP A 407 13.72 6.03 -4.70
N SER A 408 12.95 7.10 -4.67
CA SER A 408 12.89 7.95 -3.47
C SER A 408 12.43 7.16 -2.26
N ALA A 409 12.77 7.62 -1.05
CA ALA A 409 12.11 7.14 0.15
C ALA A 409 10.57 7.27 0.00
N PRO A 410 9.80 6.34 0.56
CA PRO A 410 8.34 6.40 0.51
C PRO A 410 7.83 7.64 1.24
N GLN A 411 6.98 8.40 0.56
CA GLN A 411 6.31 9.59 1.09
C GLN A 411 4.86 9.26 1.40
N ILE A 412 4.39 9.65 2.56
CA ILE A 412 2.98 9.55 2.92
C ILE A 412 2.22 10.66 2.19
N ILE A 413 1.27 10.28 1.35
CA ILE A 413 0.47 11.22 0.54
C ILE A 413 -0.99 11.30 0.98
N ALA A 414 -1.48 10.33 1.77
CA ALA A 414 -2.73 10.37 2.49
C ALA A 414 -2.52 9.66 3.83
N PRO A 415 -2.33 10.42 4.92
CA PRO A 415 -1.88 9.88 6.21
C PRO A 415 -3.00 9.19 7.01
N GLU A 416 -4.25 9.47 6.72
CA GLU A 416 -5.37 8.81 7.40
C GLU A 416 -5.44 7.35 6.94
N HIS A 417 -5.46 6.43 7.88
CA HIS A 417 -5.75 5.03 7.61
C HIS A 417 -7.25 4.88 7.32
N ALA A 418 -7.61 4.89 6.03
CA ALA A 418 -8.99 4.97 5.57
C ALA A 418 -9.32 3.95 4.49
N LYS A 419 -10.61 3.61 4.38
CA LYS A 419 -11.12 2.68 3.38
C LYS A 419 -10.97 3.17 1.93
N ARG A 420 -10.77 4.47 1.72
CA ARG A 420 -10.68 5.12 0.41
C ARG A 420 -9.25 5.18 -0.16
N HIS A 421 -8.32 4.44 0.41
CA HIS A 421 -6.89 4.47 0.08
C HIS A 421 -6.34 3.16 -0.48
N GLN A 422 -7.20 2.21 -0.86
CA GLN A 422 -6.75 0.99 -1.54
C GLN A 422 -6.39 1.32 -3.00
N VAL A 423 -5.10 1.51 -3.27
CA VAL A 423 -4.56 1.86 -4.59
C VAL A 423 -4.91 0.80 -5.63
N ILE A 424 -5.40 1.24 -6.79
CA ILE A 424 -5.70 0.38 -7.94
C ILE A 424 -4.82 0.80 -9.12
N ALA A 425 -4.27 -0.16 -9.86
CA ALA A 425 -3.53 0.14 -11.09
C ALA A 425 -4.41 0.88 -12.10
N GLY A 426 -3.83 1.87 -12.78
CA GLY A 426 -4.56 2.73 -13.72
C GLY A 426 -4.44 4.21 -13.38
N THR A 427 -3.35 4.61 -12.69
CA THR A 427 -3.01 6.03 -12.53
C THR A 427 -2.95 6.70 -13.89
N ILE A 428 -3.59 7.86 -14.03
CA ILE A 428 -3.57 8.63 -15.27
C ILE A 428 -2.96 10.02 -15.06
N ARG A 429 -2.45 10.59 -16.14
CA ARG A 429 -2.10 12.01 -16.24
C ARG A 429 -3.11 12.74 -17.14
N THR A 430 -3.74 13.77 -16.61
CA THR A 430 -4.69 14.59 -17.38
C THR A 430 -3.96 15.50 -18.37
N ARG A 431 -4.70 16.12 -19.29
CA ARG A 431 -4.15 17.10 -20.25
C ARG A 431 -3.56 18.33 -19.55
N GLU A 432 -4.11 18.69 -18.40
CA GLU A 432 -3.61 19.77 -17.54
C GLU A 432 -2.32 19.37 -16.78
N GLY A 433 -1.89 18.11 -16.88
CA GLY A 433 -0.72 17.57 -16.19
C GLY A 433 -1.00 17.08 -14.77
N TRP A 434 -2.26 17.01 -14.35
CA TRP A 434 -2.63 16.48 -13.03
C TRP A 434 -2.54 14.96 -13.02
N LEU A 435 -2.19 14.41 -11.86
CA LEU A 435 -2.22 12.97 -11.62
C LEU A 435 -3.56 12.60 -10.97
N ILE A 436 -4.17 11.53 -11.44
CA ILE A 436 -5.38 10.94 -10.84
C ILE A 436 -5.09 9.49 -10.52
N GLN A 437 -5.20 9.14 -9.23
CA GLN A 437 -5.05 7.79 -8.72
C GLN A 437 -6.42 7.21 -8.35
N PRO A 438 -6.91 6.20 -9.05
CA PRO A 438 -8.09 5.44 -8.64
C PRO A 438 -7.78 4.58 -7.41
N CYS A 439 -8.71 4.57 -6.46
CA CYS A 439 -8.65 3.74 -5.26
C CYS A 439 -10.00 3.09 -5.01
N ASP A 440 -10.02 1.89 -4.42
CA ASP A 440 -11.26 1.35 -3.87
C ASP A 440 -11.61 2.09 -2.58
N ALA A 441 -12.91 2.25 -2.33
CA ALA A 441 -13.42 3.02 -1.19
C ALA A 441 -13.85 2.14 -0.02
N GLY A 442 -13.63 0.85 -0.08
CA GLY A 442 -13.94 -0.11 0.97
C GLY A 442 -13.87 -1.55 0.49
N PRO A 443 -13.90 -2.53 1.41
CA PRO A 443 -13.80 -3.93 1.06
C PRO A 443 -15.07 -4.43 0.36
N GLY A 444 -14.87 -5.26 -0.63
CA GLY A 444 -15.98 -5.82 -1.40
C GLY A 444 -16.53 -4.85 -2.45
N SER A 445 -17.58 -5.27 -3.16
CA SER A 445 -18.11 -4.54 -4.31
C SER A 445 -19.15 -3.48 -3.98
N HIS A 446 -19.39 -3.18 -2.70
CA HIS A 446 -20.55 -2.37 -2.30
C HIS A 446 -20.24 -0.91 -1.99
N ASP A 447 -19.01 -0.58 -1.63
CA ASP A 447 -18.64 0.77 -1.18
C ASP A 447 -18.16 1.69 -2.32
N GLY A 448 -18.04 1.18 -3.53
CA GLY A 448 -17.62 1.95 -4.69
C GLY A 448 -16.12 2.25 -4.72
N ALA A 449 -15.73 3.20 -5.58
CA ALA A 449 -14.35 3.64 -5.73
C ALA A 449 -14.20 5.16 -5.55
N ALA A 450 -12.99 5.56 -5.16
CA ALA A 450 -12.55 6.93 -4.99
C ALA A 450 -11.53 7.30 -6.07
N ILE A 451 -11.25 8.60 -6.19
CA ILE A 451 -10.05 9.10 -6.86
C ILE A 451 -9.30 10.05 -5.93
N HIS A 452 -7.99 10.03 -6.02
CA HIS A 452 -7.13 11.04 -5.43
C HIS A 452 -6.46 11.84 -6.54
N ILE A 453 -6.43 13.16 -6.40
CA ILE A 453 -5.93 14.09 -7.43
C ILE A 453 -4.74 14.85 -6.89
N SER A 454 -3.64 14.85 -7.65
CA SER A 454 -2.51 15.74 -7.44
C SER A 454 -2.39 16.72 -8.61
N LYS A 455 -2.26 18.01 -8.30
CA LYS A 455 -2.10 19.10 -9.28
C LYS A 455 -0.67 19.63 -9.39
N ASP A 456 0.22 19.10 -8.56
CA ASP A 456 1.57 19.63 -8.34
C ASP A 456 2.67 18.55 -8.49
N GLY A 457 2.41 17.53 -9.33
CA GLY A 457 3.35 16.45 -9.60
C GLY A 457 3.55 15.47 -8.46
N GLY A 458 2.50 15.22 -7.70
CA GLY A 458 2.50 14.23 -6.62
C GLY A 458 2.88 14.78 -5.23
N LYS A 459 3.15 16.09 -5.09
CA LYS A 459 3.54 16.66 -3.79
C LYS A 459 2.37 16.71 -2.80
N THR A 460 1.19 17.07 -3.28
CA THR A 460 -0.04 17.06 -2.49
C THR A 460 -1.14 16.31 -3.23
N TRP A 461 -2.01 15.64 -2.47
CA TRP A 461 -3.11 14.85 -2.98
C TRP A 461 -4.41 15.19 -2.29
N GLN A 462 -5.51 15.06 -2.99
CA GLN A 462 -6.83 15.42 -2.51
C GLN A 462 -7.87 14.41 -2.99
N ASP A 463 -8.66 13.84 -2.06
CA ASP A 463 -9.91 13.15 -2.39
C ASP A 463 -11.02 14.21 -2.52
N PRO A 464 -11.69 14.35 -3.66
CA PRO A 464 -12.77 15.32 -3.82
C PRO A 464 -14.08 14.95 -3.12
N TRP A 465 -14.13 13.83 -2.40
CA TRP A 465 -15.29 13.35 -1.68
C TRP A 465 -15.87 14.40 -0.70
N ASP A 466 -17.19 14.51 -0.65
CA ASP A 466 -17.91 15.50 0.18
C ASP A 466 -18.33 14.99 1.57
N GLY A 467 -17.91 13.78 1.96
CA GLY A 467 -18.25 13.18 3.27
C GLY A 467 -19.66 12.60 3.37
N LYS A 468 -20.46 12.67 2.30
CA LYS A 468 -21.84 12.15 2.32
C LYS A 468 -21.87 10.61 2.28
N PRO A 469 -22.94 10.00 2.79
CA PRO A 469 -23.18 8.57 2.67
C PRO A 469 -23.15 8.11 1.21
N LEU A 470 -22.85 6.82 1.01
CA LEU A 470 -22.89 6.20 -0.30
C LEU A 470 -24.27 6.37 -0.95
N PRO A 471 -24.33 6.78 -2.21
CA PRO A 471 -25.58 6.88 -2.94
C PRO A 471 -26.06 5.48 -3.35
N GLU A 472 -27.31 5.39 -3.75
CA GLU A 472 -27.78 4.20 -4.46
C GLU A 472 -27.27 4.23 -5.91
N PHE A 473 -26.47 3.23 -6.30
CA PHE A 473 -25.90 3.11 -7.65
C PHE A 473 -26.95 2.61 -8.64
N LYS A 474 -27.74 3.55 -9.15
CA LYS A 474 -28.80 3.33 -10.16
C LYS A 474 -28.66 4.30 -11.32
N GLU A 475 -29.21 3.89 -12.46
CA GLU A 475 -29.26 4.71 -13.68
C GLU A 475 -29.80 6.12 -13.39
N GLY A 476 -29.01 7.14 -13.74
CA GLY A 476 -29.35 8.56 -13.59
C GLY A 476 -29.16 9.16 -12.19
N ASN A 477 -28.88 8.33 -11.15
CA ASN A 477 -28.55 8.84 -9.82
C ASN A 477 -27.18 9.52 -9.80
N THR A 478 -26.91 10.30 -8.78
CA THR A 478 -25.64 11.02 -8.59
C THR A 478 -25.11 10.84 -7.18
N GLY A 479 -23.77 10.92 -7.02
CA GLY A 479 -23.09 10.89 -5.73
C GLY A 479 -21.63 11.28 -5.86
N SER A 480 -20.88 11.29 -4.77
CA SER A 480 -19.45 11.65 -4.73
C SER A 480 -18.51 10.45 -4.75
N THR A 481 -19.03 9.26 -5.05
CA THR A 481 -18.26 8.00 -5.13
C THR A 481 -18.57 7.32 -6.46
N ILE A 482 -17.56 6.74 -7.12
CA ILE A 482 -17.72 5.99 -8.36
C ILE A 482 -18.47 4.69 -8.08
N ALA A 483 -19.42 4.30 -8.94
CA ALA A 483 -20.11 3.02 -8.84
C ALA A 483 -19.16 1.86 -9.15
N GLY A 484 -19.04 0.88 -8.24
CA GLY A 484 -18.17 -0.28 -8.37
C GLY A 484 -16.73 -0.05 -7.89
N ILE A 485 -15.96 -1.12 -7.85
CA ILE A 485 -14.55 -1.15 -7.41
C ILE A 485 -13.62 -1.56 -8.56
N HIS A 486 -12.30 -1.52 -8.32
CA HIS A 486 -11.26 -1.81 -9.33
C HIS A 486 -11.46 -1.01 -10.62
N THR A 487 -11.72 0.27 -10.44
CA THR A 487 -12.14 1.17 -11.52
C THR A 487 -10.99 1.59 -12.42
N GLY A 488 -11.25 1.62 -13.73
CA GLY A 488 -10.46 2.38 -14.67
C GLY A 488 -11.07 3.76 -14.88
N VAL A 489 -10.25 4.81 -14.96
CA VAL A 489 -10.68 6.19 -15.14
C VAL A 489 -9.97 6.80 -16.35
N VAL A 490 -10.68 7.57 -17.17
CA VAL A 490 -10.09 8.35 -18.28
C VAL A 490 -10.63 9.78 -18.27
N GLN A 491 -9.82 10.72 -18.75
CA GLN A 491 -10.32 12.06 -19.05
C GLN A 491 -10.83 12.11 -20.51
N LEU A 492 -12.06 12.55 -20.70
CA LEU A 492 -12.68 12.74 -22.01
C LEU A 492 -12.19 14.04 -22.67
N LYS A 493 -12.44 14.21 -23.98
CA LYS A 493 -12.04 15.42 -24.74
C LYS A 493 -12.69 16.71 -24.24
N ASP A 494 -13.88 16.63 -23.65
CA ASP A 494 -14.58 17.79 -23.06
C ASP A 494 -14.05 18.16 -21.66
N GLY A 495 -13.10 17.40 -21.10
CA GLY A 495 -12.52 17.57 -19.77
C GLY A 495 -13.20 16.78 -18.68
N SER A 496 -14.36 16.19 -18.92
CA SER A 496 -15.03 15.32 -17.95
C SER A 496 -14.23 14.03 -17.69
N LEU A 497 -14.51 13.36 -16.58
CA LEU A 497 -13.96 12.04 -16.25
C LEU A 497 -15.01 10.97 -16.53
N MET A 498 -14.59 9.85 -17.11
CA MET A 498 -15.40 8.66 -17.28
C MET A 498 -14.73 7.49 -16.54
N ALA A 499 -15.52 6.73 -15.81
CA ALA A 499 -15.06 5.55 -15.08
C ALA A 499 -15.91 4.33 -15.44
N LEU A 500 -15.24 3.17 -15.57
CA LEU A 500 -15.84 1.84 -15.68
C LEU A 500 -15.31 0.98 -14.54
N ALA A 501 -16.14 0.14 -13.94
CA ALA A 501 -15.77 -0.58 -12.73
C ALA A 501 -16.37 -1.99 -12.62
N ARG A 502 -15.88 -2.76 -11.66
CA ARG A 502 -16.38 -4.08 -11.25
C ARG A 502 -17.40 -3.94 -10.12
N GLY A 503 -18.38 -4.86 -10.09
CA GLY A 503 -19.42 -4.87 -9.05
C GLY A 503 -20.41 -3.72 -9.18
N ASN A 504 -21.33 -3.56 -8.24
CA ASN A 504 -22.38 -2.53 -8.25
C ASN A 504 -23.07 -2.38 -9.62
N SER A 505 -23.33 -3.52 -10.28
CA SER A 505 -23.92 -3.58 -11.62
C SER A 505 -25.24 -2.82 -11.66
N ILE A 506 -25.47 -2.08 -12.72
CA ILE A 506 -26.65 -1.22 -12.90
C ILE A 506 -27.60 -1.87 -13.91
N LEU A 507 -28.90 -1.85 -13.60
CA LEU A 507 -29.94 -2.35 -14.53
C LEU A 507 -30.11 -1.34 -15.68
N ASN A 508 -30.02 -1.82 -16.92
CA ASN A 508 -30.36 -1.03 -18.09
C ASN A 508 -31.89 -1.00 -18.30
N LYS A 509 -32.33 -0.26 -19.31
CA LYS A 509 -33.78 -0.13 -19.66
C LYS A 509 -34.47 -1.44 -20.01
N GLU A 510 -33.71 -2.47 -20.37
CA GLU A 510 -34.19 -3.81 -20.69
C GLU A 510 -34.22 -4.74 -19.48
N GLY A 511 -33.89 -4.25 -18.27
CA GLY A 511 -33.83 -5.04 -17.05
C GLY A 511 -32.60 -5.95 -16.94
N LYS A 512 -31.56 -5.74 -17.75
CA LYS A 512 -30.31 -6.51 -17.69
C LYS A 512 -29.26 -5.79 -16.87
N LEU A 513 -28.57 -6.52 -16.01
CA LEU A 513 -27.42 -6.01 -15.27
C LEU A 513 -26.24 -5.72 -16.21
N ARG A 514 -25.62 -4.55 -16.03
CA ARG A 514 -24.50 -4.07 -16.84
C ARG A 514 -23.36 -3.58 -15.95
N MET A 515 -22.16 -3.61 -16.49
CA MET A 515 -20.99 -2.96 -15.88
C MET A 515 -21.34 -1.49 -15.58
N PRO A 516 -21.10 -0.99 -14.34
CA PRO A 516 -21.41 0.39 -14.02
C PRO A 516 -20.46 1.34 -14.75
N MET A 517 -21.02 2.43 -15.24
CA MET A 517 -20.31 3.57 -15.81
C MET A 517 -20.63 4.80 -15.00
N SER A 518 -19.64 5.59 -14.67
CA SER A 518 -19.79 6.83 -13.90
C SER A 518 -19.14 8.00 -14.68
N ILE A 519 -19.85 9.12 -14.78
CA ILE A 519 -19.37 10.33 -15.47
C ILE A 519 -19.32 11.49 -14.48
N SER A 520 -18.17 12.17 -14.41
CA SER A 520 -18.00 13.40 -13.62
C SER A 520 -17.65 14.57 -14.52
N LYS A 521 -18.38 15.69 -14.39
CA LYS A 521 -18.14 16.94 -15.10
C LYS A 521 -17.42 17.99 -14.25
N ASP A 522 -17.08 17.65 -13.02
CA ASP A 522 -16.53 18.55 -12.01
C ASP A 522 -15.26 17.95 -11.32
N MET A 523 -14.51 17.16 -12.10
CA MET A 523 -13.26 16.53 -11.65
C MET A 523 -13.42 15.67 -10.39
N GLY A 524 -14.45 14.82 -10.41
CA GLY A 524 -14.64 13.79 -9.39
C GLY A 524 -15.42 14.22 -8.14
N LYS A 525 -15.88 15.47 -8.04
CA LYS A 525 -16.72 15.90 -6.91
C LYS A 525 -18.08 15.22 -6.94
N THR A 526 -18.69 15.13 -8.13
CA THR A 526 -19.93 14.39 -8.35
C THR A 526 -19.83 13.47 -9.54
N TRP A 527 -20.50 12.33 -9.46
CA TRP A 527 -20.57 11.29 -10.48
C TRP A 527 -22.03 10.97 -10.78
N THR A 528 -22.37 10.90 -12.07
CA THR A 528 -23.68 10.41 -12.53
C THR A 528 -23.51 8.99 -13.04
N TYR A 529 -24.44 8.09 -12.66
CA TYR A 529 -24.32 6.65 -12.90
C TYR A 529 -25.15 6.19 -14.09
N TYR A 530 -24.60 5.26 -14.86
CA TYR A 530 -25.20 4.70 -16.05
C TYR A 530 -24.92 3.20 -16.15
N ALA A 531 -25.83 2.45 -16.73
CA ALA A 531 -25.59 1.11 -17.21
C ALA A 531 -24.81 1.18 -18.52
N SER A 532 -23.58 0.66 -18.57
CA SER A 532 -22.82 0.57 -19.81
C SER A 532 -23.40 -0.49 -20.76
N GLU A 533 -22.88 -0.60 -21.97
CA GLU A 533 -23.24 -1.68 -22.89
C GLU A 533 -22.54 -3.03 -22.58
N PHE A 534 -21.59 -3.02 -21.61
CA PHE A 534 -20.75 -4.18 -21.30
C PHE A 534 -21.37 -5.11 -20.25
N PRO A 535 -21.08 -6.42 -20.33
CA PRO A 535 -21.46 -7.35 -19.27
C PRO A 535 -20.77 -7.00 -17.94
N PRO A 536 -21.38 -7.31 -16.81
CA PRO A 536 -20.74 -7.13 -15.52
C PRO A 536 -19.58 -8.10 -15.34
N ILE A 537 -18.55 -7.67 -14.62
CA ILE A 537 -17.44 -8.49 -14.16
C ILE A 537 -17.45 -8.58 -12.62
N ASP A 538 -16.81 -9.62 -12.08
CA ASP A 538 -16.89 -9.93 -10.65
C ASP A 538 -15.56 -10.49 -10.09
N GLY A 539 -15.57 -11.07 -8.90
CA GLY A 539 -14.40 -11.54 -8.15
C GLY A 539 -13.41 -12.35 -8.99
N GLY A 540 -12.13 -11.99 -8.89
CA GLY A 540 -11.06 -12.55 -9.71
C GLY A 540 -10.92 -11.93 -11.10
N GLN A 541 -11.69 -10.87 -11.43
CA GLN A 541 -11.59 -10.10 -12.67
C GLN A 541 -11.36 -8.62 -12.37
N ARG A 542 -10.47 -7.97 -13.11
CA ARG A 542 -10.23 -6.53 -13.13
C ARG A 542 -10.05 -6.06 -14.56
N LEU A 543 -10.74 -4.98 -14.93
CA LEU A 543 -10.66 -4.38 -16.27
C LEU A 543 -9.43 -3.47 -16.43
N VAL A 544 -9.12 -3.11 -17.68
CA VAL A 544 -8.30 -1.96 -18.06
C VAL A 544 -9.18 -0.98 -18.83
N PHE A 545 -9.11 0.29 -18.47
CA PHE A 545 -9.78 1.36 -19.20
C PHE A 545 -8.79 2.52 -19.39
N MET A 546 -8.43 2.84 -20.64
CA MET A 546 -7.39 3.81 -20.93
C MET A 546 -7.64 4.53 -22.26
N ARG A 547 -7.02 5.69 -22.43
CA ARG A 547 -6.92 6.36 -23.74
C ARG A 547 -5.63 5.94 -24.43
N LEU A 548 -5.73 5.53 -25.69
CA LEU A 548 -4.57 5.21 -26.52
C LEU A 548 -3.86 6.45 -27.03
N ASN A 549 -2.58 6.32 -27.38
CA ASN A 549 -1.77 7.39 -27.98
C ASN A 549 -2.38 7.92 -29.29
N GLU A 550 -3.03 7.01 -30.04
CA GLU A 550 -3.72 7.33 -31.31
C GLU A 550 -5.05 8.07 -31.10
N GLY A 551 -5.53 8.19 -29.84
CA GLY A 551 -6.70 8.98 -29.47
C GLY A 551 -7.92 8.20 -29.00
N PRO A 552 -8.27 7.02 -29.52
CA PRO A 552 -9.44 6.25 -29.08
C PRO A 552 -9.37 5.81 -27.63
N LEU A 553 -10.54 5.50 -27.05
CA LEU A 553 -10.64 4.81 -25.77
C LEU A 553 -10.54 3.31 -25.99
N LEU A 554 -9.82 2.64 -25.09
CA LEU A 554 -9.68 1.18 -25.03
C LEU A 554 -10.24 0.69 -23.70
N LEU A 555 -11.16 -0.28 -23.77
CA LEU A 555 -11.56 -1.14 -22.68
C LEU A 555 -11.03 -2.55 -22.93
N ILE A 556 -10.38 -3.15 -21.94
CA ILE A 556 -10.08 -4.58 -21.88
C ILE A 556 -10.85 -5.16 -20.72
N SER A 557 -11.70 -6.17 -20.99
CA SER A 557 -12.59 -6.76 -20.02
C SER A 557 -12.89 -8.21 -20.37
N PHE A 558 -13.81 -8.82 -19.64
CA PHE A 558 -14.20 -10.22 -19.82
C PHE A 558 -15.63 -10.32 -20.36
N THR A 559 -15.87 -11.31 -21.18
CA THR A 559 -17.20 -11.58 -21.80
C THR A 559 -18.26 -11.98 -20.78
N ASP A 560 -17.85 -12.61 -19.69
CA ASP A 560 -18.68 -13.14 -18.62
C ASP A 560 -17.83 -13.52 -17.39
N HIS A 561 -18.49 -13.94 -16.32
CA HIS A 561 -17.81 -14.55 -15.18
C HIS A 561 -18.05 -16.07 -15.16
N PRO A 562 -17.00 -16.92 -15.34
CA PRO A 562 -17.17 -18.35 -15.60
C PRO A 562 -17.87 -19.15 -14.49
N LEU A 563 -17.90 -18.61 -13.25
CA LEU A 563 -18.52 -19.27 -12.10
C LEU A 563 -19.86 -18.64 -11.68
N ARG A 564 -20.24 -17.47 -12.23
CA ARG A 564 -21.42 -16.70 -11.77
C ARG A 564 -22.40 -16.39 -12.88
N THR A 565 -21.93 -16.30 -14.14
CA THR A 565 -22.81 -16.11 -15.29
C THR A 565 -23.43 -17.44 -15.69
N PRO A 566 -24.78 -17.55 -15.82
CA PRO A 566 -25.42 -18.74 -16.31
C PRO A 566 -24.87 -19.18 -17.67
N GLU A 567 -24.70 -20.47 -17.92
CA GLU A 567 -24.04 -20.99 -19.11
C GLU A 567 -24.68 -20.48 -20.41
N ALA A 568 -26.01 -20.39 -20.45
CA ALA A 568 -26.76 -19.91 -21.62
C ALA A 568 -26.50 -18.42 -21.94
N GLU A 569 -25.99 -17.64 -20.97
CA GLU A 569 -25.73 -16.20 -21.10
C GLU A 569 -24.25 -15.90 -21.29
N ARG A 570 -23.35 -16.91 -21.27
CA ARG A 570 -21.93 -16.73 -21.40
C ARG A 570 -21.51 -16.34 -22.80
N GLY A 571 -20.38 -15.63 -22.87
CA GLY A 571 -19.74 -15.22 -24.09
C GLY A 571 -20.38 -14.01 -24.76
N LEU A 572 -19.63 -13.41 -25.65
CA LEU A 572 -20.08 -12.31 -26.51
C LEU A 572 -19.96 -12.73 -27.99
N ILE A 573 -20.67 -12.00 -28.85
CA ILE A 573 -20.57 -12.17 -30.30
C ILE A 573 -19.46 -11.25 -30.82
N PHE A 574 -18.55 -11.82 -31.60
CA PHE A 574 -17.47 -11.14 -32.29
C PHE A 574 -17.54 -11.39 -33.79
N PRO A 575 -17.21 -10.40 -34.65
CA PRO A 575 -16.99 -10.65 -36.05
C PRO A 575 -15.62 -11.29 -36.28
N ASP A 576 -15.53 -12.24 -37.19
CA ASP A 576 -14.26 -12.72 -37.72
C ASP A 576 -13.71 -11.76 -38.82
N ARG A 577 -12.60 -12.13 -39.48
CA ARG A 577 -12.01 -11.32 -40.57
C ARG A 577 -12.84 -11.29 -41.84
N GLU A 578 -13.67 -12.28 -42.06
CA GLU A 578 -14.62 -12.41 -43.19
C GLU A 578 -15.94 -11.70 -42.90
N GLY A 579 -16.16 -11.21 -41.65
CA GLY A 579 -17.39 -10.56 -41.23
C GLY A 579 -18.46 -11.53 -40.70
N ASN A 580 -18.15 -12.84 -40.54
CA ASN A 580 -19.05 -13.78 -39.92
C ASN A 580 -19.02 -13.63 -38.40
N ASN A 581 -20.15 -13.89 -37.75
CA ASN A 581 -20.24 -13.79 -36.31
C ASN A 581 -19.93 -15.12 -35.64
N TYR A 582 -19.08 -15.08 -34.60
CA TYR A 582 -18.83 -16.22 -33.73
C TYR A 582 -18.99 -15.83 -32.26
N ARG A 583 -19.26 -16.80 -31.41
CA ARG A 583 -19.33 -16.59 -29.96
C ARG A 583 -17.96 -16.84 -29.33
N GLY A 584 -17.43 -15.84 -28.63
CA GLY A 584 -16.14 -15.90 -27.95
C GLY A 584 -16.28 -15.76 -26.44
N TYR A 585 -15.30 -16.30 -25.69
CA TYR A 585 -15.30 -16.38 -24.23
C TYR A 585 -13.99 -15.88 -23.64
N GLY A 586 -14.06 -15.13 -22.55
CA GLY A 586 -12.91 -14.65 -21.80
C GLY A 586 -12.51 -13.21 -22.14
N LEU A 587 -11.23 -12.96 -22.13
CA LEU A 587 -10.64 -11.63 -22.25
C LEU A 587 -10.81 -11.04 -23.65
N TYR A 588 -11.32 -9.80 -23.73
CA TYR A 588 -11.51 -9.10 -24.99
C TYR A 588 -11.16 -7.61 -24.90
N ALA A 589 -10.86 -6.99 -26.02
CA ALA A 589 -10.68 -5.57 -26.19
C ALA A 589 -11.90 -4.95 -26.89
N ALA A 590 -12.30 -3.75 -26.48
CA ALA A 590 -13.28 -2.90 -27.15
C ALA A 590 -12.72 -1.50 -27.35
N VAL A 591 -13.01 -0.88 -28.51
CA VAL A 591 -12.49 0.45 -28.87
C VAL A 591 -13.63 1.42 -29.19
N SER A 592 -13.55 2.61 -28.59
CA SER A 592 -14.46 3.72 -28.86
C SER A 592 -13.72 4.89 -29.51
N TYR A 593 -14.30 5.42 -30.59
CA TYR A 593 -13.79 6.59 -31.30
C TYR A 593 -14.55 7.89 -30.97
N ASP A 594 -15.66 7.79 -30.24
CA ASP A 594 -16.62 8.86 -29.94
C ASP A 594 -16.77 9.16 -28.44
N GLU A 595 -15.66 9.03 -27.71
CA GLU A 595 -15.61 9.30 -26.26
C GLU A 595 -16.50 8.40 -25.40
N GLY A 596 -16.58 7.10 -25.79
CA GLY A 596 -17.30 6.09 -25.04
C GLY A 596 -18.80 6.03 -25.27
N LYS A 597 -19.32 6.77 -26.27
CA LYS A 597 -20.76 6.72 -26.61
C LYS A 597 -21.11 5.42 -27.32
N THR A 598 -20.22 4.96 -28.21
CA THR A 598 -20.34 3.68 -28.91
C THR A 598 -19.02 2.92 -28.94
N TRP A 599 -19.10 1.59 -29.06
CA TRP A 599 -17.95 0.70 -29.08
C TRP A 599 -18.03 -0.27 -30.27
N PRO A 600 -17.82 0.26 -31.50
CA PRO A 600 -18.06 -0.50 -32.72
C PRO A 600 -17.04 -1.61 -32.97
N VAL A 601 -15.85 -1.54 -32.36
CA VAL A 601 -14.79 -2.51 -32.54
C VAL A 601 -14.68 -3.36 -31.27
N ARG A 602 -14.73 -4.69 -31.43
CA ARG A 602 -14.51 -5.65 -30.35
C ARG A 602 -13.71 -6.83 -30.88
N ARG A 603 -12.69 -7.25 -30.10
CA ARG A 603 -11.85 -8.38 -30.48
C ARG A 603 -11.51 -9.23 -29.26
N LEU A 604 -11.69 -10.55 -29.40
CA LEU A 604 -11.21 -11.52 -28.42
C LEU A 604 -9.66 -11.51 -28.41
N LEU A 605 -9.05 -11.51 -27.24
CA LEU A 605 -7.58 -11.44 -27.09
C LEU A 605 -6.93 -12.81 -27.27
N THR A 606 -6.98 -13.30 -28.51
CA THR A 606 -6.34 -14.53 -28.96
C THR A 606 -5.96 -14.38 -30.44
N ASP A 607 -4.90 -15.06 -30.87
CA ASP A 607 -4.53 -15.19 -32.29
C ASP A 607 -5.11 -16.46 -32.96
N GLY A 608 -5.98 -17.16 -32.23
CA GLY A 608 -6.60 -18.40 -32.69
C GLY A 608 -5.77 -19.66 -32.53
N THR A 609 -4.49 -19.55 -32.15
CA THR A 609 -3.63 -20.70 -31.93
C THR A 609 -3.99 -21.39 -30.59
N THR A 610 -4.19 -22.71 -30.64
CA THR A 610 -4.48 -23.50 -29.46
C THR A 610 -3.28 -23.60 -28.54
N ARG A 611 -3.45 -23.17 -27.27
CA ARG A 611 -2.43 -23.21 -26.21
C ARG A 611 -3.05 -23.60 -24.88
N PHE A 612 -2.33 -24.39 -24.10
CA PHE A 612 -2.67 -24.66 -22.71
C PHE A 612 -1.78 -23.77 -21.84
N LEU A 613 -2.37 -22.82 -21.11
CA LEU A 613 -1.68 -21.76 -20.37
C LEU A 613 -2.02 -21.81 -18.89
N ASP A 614 -1.10 -21.30 -18.07
CA ASP A 614 -1.34 -21.06 -16.64
C ASP A 614 -1.46 -19.56 -16.39
N GLY A 615 -2.69 -19.10 -16.11
CA GLY A 615 -3.00 -17.71 -15.81
C GLY A 615 -2.75 -17.28 -14.35
N GLY A 616 -2.27 -18.19 -13.51
CA GLY A 616 -1.93 -17.91 -12.10
C GLY A 616 -3.15 -17.86 -11.18
N ALA A 617 -3.06 -17.04 -10.11
CA ALA A 617 -3.92 -16.98 -8.91
C ALA A 617 -5.40 -17.44 -9.10
N TRP A 618 -6.23 -16.60 -9.70
CA TRP A 618 -7.67 -16.87 -9.85
C TRP A 618 -8.01 -17.65 -11.11
N THR A 619 -7.16 -17.56 -12.14
CA THR A 619 -7.40 -18.16 -13.46
C THR A 619 -7.03 -19.64 -13.48
N LYS A 620 -5.89 -19.99 -12.86
CA LYS A 620 -5.28 -21.33 -12.96
C LYS A 620 -5.00 -21.70 -14.44
N HIS A 621 -5.07 -22.99 -14.77
CA HIS A 621 -4.87 -23.45 -16.13
C HIS A 621 -6.13 -23.25 -16.98
N PHE A 622 -5.92 -22.84 -18.22
CA PHE A 622 -7.00 -22.67 -19.21
C PHE A 622 -6.53 -22.99 -20.62
N LEU A 623 -7.48 -23.28 -21.50
CA LEU A 623 -7.24 -23.47 -22.91
C LEU A 623 -7.52 -22.14 -23.64
N MET A 624 -6.54 -21.64 -24.38
CA MET A 624 -6.71 -20.54 -25.34
C MET A 624 -6.83 -21.14 -26.74
N ASP A 625 -7.80 -20.69 -27.53
CA ASP A 625 -8.00 -21.08 -28.92
C ASP A 625 -8.69 -19.96 -29.72
N ALA A 626 -9.24 -20.25 -30.88
CA ALA A 626 -9.93 -19.25 -31.71
C ALA A 626 -11.17 -18.61 -31.04
N THR A 627 -11.78 -19.28 -30.07
CA THR A 627 -13.01 -18.86 -29.40
C THR A 627 -12.87 -18.64 -27.90
N HIS A 628 -11.73 -19.00 -27.32
CA HIS A 628 -11.46 -18.87 -25.88
C HIS A 628 -10.19 -18.10 -25.63
N ALA A 629 -10.29 -17.06 -24.80
CA ALA A 629 -9.17 -16.31 -24.23
C ALA A 629 -9.13 -16.52 -22.70
N GLU A 630 -8.21 -15.83 -21.99
CA GLU A 630 -8.08 -15.93 -20.54
C GLU A 630 -9.41 -15.62 -19.84
N PRO A 631 -9.97 -16.53 -19.01
CA PRO A 631 -11.32 -16.35 -18.50
C PRO A 631 -11.42 -15.42 -17.28
N ARG A 632 -10.32 -15.22 -16.55
CA ARG A 632 -10.26 -14.43 -15.32
C ARG A 632 -8.86 -13.85 -15.17
N GLY A 633 -8.70 -12.91 -14.26
CA GLY A 633 -7.42 -12.31 -13.88
C GLY A 633 -7.56 -10.83 -13.57
N TYR A 634 -6.64 -10.28 -12.80
CA TYR A 634 -6.55 -8.84 -12.62
C TYR A 634 -5.62 -8.28 -13.68
N MET A 635 -6.13 -7.31 -14.43
CA MET A 635 -5.42 -6.72 -15.54
C MET A 635 -4.79 -5.39 -15.17
N ALA A 636 -3.63 -5.10 -15.74
CA ALA A 636 -3.06 -3.76 -15.84
C ALA A 636 -2.40 -3.60 -17.20
N ALA A 637 -2.43 -2.39 -17.76
CA ALA A 637 -1.80 -2.12 -19.04
C ALA A 637 -1.14 -0.75 -19.08
N THR A 638 -0.19 -0.65 -20.00
CA THR A 638 0.44 0.61 -20.41
C THR A 638 0.62 0.60 -21.92
N GLN A 639 0.71 1.78 -22.53
CA GLN A 639 1.06 1.91 -23.94
C GLN A 639 2.37 2.67 -24.08
N SER A 640 3.37 2.04 -24.67
CA SER A 640 4.67 2.65 -24.97
C SER A 640 4.60 3.63 -26.16
N PRO A 641 5.63 4.49 -26.34
CA PRO A 641 5.64 5.47 -27.43
C PRO A 641 5.63 4.89 -28.85
N ASP A 642 5.92 3.60 -29.02
CA ASP A 642 5.81 2.87 -30.28
C ASP A 642 4.41 2.37 -30.62
N ASN A 643 3.42 2.72 -29.77
CA ASN A 643 2.02 2.33 -29.85
C ASN A 643 1.75 0.84 -29.53
N LEU A 644 2.72 0.10 -29.01
CA LEU A 644 2.45 -1.22 -28.45
C LEU A 644 1.72 -1.11 -27.12
N ILE A 645 0.70 -1.94 -26.95
CA ILE A 645 -0.05 -2.10 -25.71
C ILE A 645 0.52 -3.29 -24.97
N HIS A 646 1.00 -3.03 -23.77
CA HIS A 646 1.58 -4.03 -22.86
C HIS A 646 0.57 -4.30 -21.77
N LEU A 647 -0.05 -5.48 -21.80
CA LEU A 647 -1.04 -5.94 -20.84
C LEU A 647 -0.46 -7.06 -20.00
N VAL A 648 -0.64 -6.97 -18.70
CA VAL A 648 -0.34 -8.07 -17.76
C VAL A 648 -1.63 -8.54 -17.09
N SER A 649 -1.76 -9.85 -16.95
CA SER A 649 -2.77 -10.49 -16.10
C SER A 649 -2.14 -10.89 -14.74
N SER A 650 -2.77 -11.76 -13.97
CA SER A 650 -2.18 -12.26 -12.72
C SER A 650 -0.84 -13.01 -12.94
N ARG A 651 -0.56 -13.53 -14.14
CA ARG A 651 0.69 -14.23 -14.45
C ARG A 651 1.22 -14.01 -15.86
N LEU A 652 0.33 -13.70 -16.83
CA LEU A 652 0.67 -13.64 -18.25
C LEU A 652 0.87 -12.20 -18.72
N TYR A 653 1.79 -12.01 -19.62
CA TYR A 653 2.05 -10.77 -20.34
C TYR A 653 1.62 -10.92 -21.80
N TYR A 654 0.88 -9.95 -22.31
CA TYR A 654 0.40 -9.82 -23.68
C TYR A 654 1.00 -8.56 -24.31
N CYS A 655 1.32 -8.63 -25.60
CA CYS A 655 1.74 -7.47 -26.36
C CYS A 655 0.99 -7.42 -27.70
N PHE A 656 0.28 -6.32 -27.95
CA PHE A 656 -0.50 -6.10 -29.17
C PHE A 656 -0.66 -4.60 -29.44
N ASN A 657 -1.30 -4.21 -30.54
CA ASN A 657 -1.54 -2.80 -30.87
C ASN A 657 -2.96 -2.56 -31.40
N LEU A 658 -3.32 -1.27 -31.55
CA LEU A 658 -4.62 -0.87 -32.09
C LEU A 658 -4.83 -1.43 -33.52
N ALA A 659 -3.78 -1.46 -34.34
CA ALA A 659 -3.86 -1.99 -35.69
C ALA A 659 -4.31 -3.47 -35.71
N TRP A 660 -3.80 -4.28 -34.76
CA TRP A 660 -4.26 -5.68 -34.64
C TRP A 660 -5.70 -5.77 -34.10
N ILE A 661 -6.11 -4.93 -33.15
CA ILE A 661 -7.48 -4.95 -32.61
C ILE A 661 -8.48 -4.65 -33.74
N THR A 662 -8.14 -3.74 -34.66
CA THR A 662 -9.02 -3.25 -35.72
C THR A 662 -8.91 -4.02 -37.03
N ASP A 663 -7.94 -4.92 -37.18
CA ASP A 663 -7.72 -5.69 -38.38
C ASP A 663 -8.95 -6.55 -38.75
N GLY A 664 -9.53 -6.32 -39.96
CA GLY A 664 -10.75 -6.95 -40.41
C GLY A 664 -12.05 -6.40 -39.78
N GLN A 665 -11.98 -5.31 -38.99
CA GLN A 665 -13.16 -4.69 -38.39
C GLN A 665 -13.64 -3.48 -39.21
N HIS A 666 -14.97 -3.29 -39.27
CA HIS A 666 -15.52 -2.04 -39.86
C HIS A 666 -15.32 -0.89 -38.86
N ILE A 667 -14.50 0.09 -39.22
CA ILE A 667 -14.31 1.31 -38.44
C ILE A 667 -15.24 2.38 -39.05
N PRO A 668 -16.21 2.93 -38.28
CA PRO A 668 -17.00 4.06 -38.75
C PRO A 668 -16.11 5.23 -39.17
N ASP A 669 -16.55 5.99 -40.15
CA ASP A 669 -15.77 7.13 -40.66
C ASP A 669 -15.20 7.98 -39.52
N LYS A 670 -13.89 8.18 -39.54
CA LYS A 670 -13.13 8.93 -38.53
C LYS A 670 -13.46 10.41 -38.63
N SER A 671 -14.62 10.83 -38.14
CA SER A 671 -14.86 12.24 -37.84
C SER A 671 -14.19 12.56 -36.48
N PHE A 672 -12.91 12.85 -36.53
CA PHE A 672 -12.13 13.32 -35.38
C PHE A 672 -12.36 14.78 -35.08
#